data_aade5e6a3b79ff856c2056df9ca5ec3b
#
_entry.id   aade5e6a3b79ff856c2056df9ca5ec3b
#
_cell.length_a   1.000
_cell.length_b   1.000
_cell.length_c   1.000
_cell.angle_alpha   90.00
_cell.angle_beta   90.00
_cell.angle_gamma   90.00
#
_symmetry.space_group_name_H-M   'P 1'
#
loop_
_entity.id
_entity.type
_entity.pdbx_description
1 polymer ?
#
loop_
_entity_poly.entity_id
_entity_poly.type
_entity_poly.pdbx_seq_one_letter_code
_entity_poly.pdbx_strand_id
1 'polypeptide(L)'
;TDGPWELRERSKYQMLKDLVIRKLQDKFREIMVLQEDVEASKGRLDDSENFGLKETLFYGKAANDLELLEKKVEGLKKALRDNNVTAAELGGYMYALHTAERNRVIKERSGVENGSGKTDAEAKAILDSLTEERKQQLEAAANELRGIMQDTRDTLREFGLSTKEEVDNFESQFEHYIPLAGLAKDEQVDGTAYPTGGAGLAVYRSPVKRAKGRKSEAQEVVAQAIAQAALTKIHARKNEALTAMYNMVMNNPNPAVWSISNVAEFGDKSAVPVRIDGKKKYIKFTNAHYAQALNGMTVEKTNTFIKILRAPSNWLRRSFTTLDPEFVISNFARDIQSAIFNATADAELDGNGMNAADVRNRIMRSVFPLMKSLIKDARGKDMSPEHRVFYEEFKADGGKTGWAYAKPLEDIAADLNANPDKAVDKVLGTVRKVTGLIEGVNDAVENSIRLSAYIAARENGVSREKAAEFAKNITVNFNKSGEMGQVANAIYLFFNASVQGTARIAKTLTLKPKFDDFGQQRSYAQRITNAQKLAFSLTMFSAMLSAVNQAISDEDEDGELFYNKISDYEKERNLIIMLDGKNYLKIPLPYGYNVFSNLGTAVAEISMGHRDVDDALMFLLSSAFGSFSPISFGQSKDVYGMLEKGLAPTVAKPFIEVANNETFFGSQVYAKQFPGATPKPESQMSFRSPRWMQELFEFLNETTGGSEYSSGWLDTNPDKGWYLFEYFLGGAGRFVTRTGEIVRKASNKAFVDNEVDLEFNDAPILRKVYGETSRYYDFDKFEQNSNEVNQLYKEFENTGYNKDRHKGINPLKQHLKNTNKKLKALRAARREARQIENYAERTVRLQELMEKERLIIMDFNQKYERLRGR
;
A
#
# COMPACT_ATOMS: atom_id res chain seq x y z
N THR A 1 30.79 4.68 -31.70
CA THR A 1 30.16 5.27 -32.90
C THR A 1 29.99 6.76 -32.67
N ASP A 2 30.67 7.61 -33.46
CA ASP A 2 30.73 9.07 -33.29
C ASP A 2 29.50 9.82 -33.82
N GLY A 3 28.45 9.11 -34.23
CA GLY A 3 27.21 9.70 -34.70
C GLY A 3 26.20 9.99 -33.60
N PRO A 4 25.17 10.83 -33.84
CA PRO A 4 24.06 10.96 -32.92
C PRO A 4 23.36 9.63 -32.71
N TRP A 5 22.89 9.36 -31.47
CA TRP A 5 22.08 8.19 -31.19
C TRP A 5 20.75 8.28 -31.95
N GLU A 6 20.14 7.15 -32.29
CA GLU A 6 18.93 7.10 -33.09
C GLU A 6 17.75 6.60 -32.25
N LEU A 7 16.57 7.19 -32.50
CA LEU A 7 15.30 6.67 -31.96
C LEU A 7 14.99 5.34 -32.65
N ARG A 8 14.84 4.28 -31.90
CA ARG A 8 14.44 2.98 -32.42
C ARG A 8 13.00 3.01 -32.92
N GLU A 9 12.78 2.49 -34.15
CA GLU A 9 11.41 2.27 -34.62
C GLU A 9 10.67 1.30 -33.72
N ARG A 10 9.47 1.69 -33.31
CA ARG A 10 8.61 0.90 -32.41
C ARG A 10 7.39 0.39 -33.16
N SER A 11 7.14 -0.91 -33.04
CA SER A 11 5.91 -1.53 -33.55
C SER A 11 4.67 -0.94 -32.85
N LYS A 12 3.50 -1.03 -33.50
CA LYS A 12 2.21 -0.63 -32.88
C LYS A 12 1.96 -1.31 -31.52
N TYR A 13 2.38 -2.57 -31.40
CA TYR A 13 2.29 -3.31 -30.13
C TYR A 13 3.19 -2.71 -29.05
N GLN A 14 4.43 -2.34 -29.37
CA GLN A 14 5.34 -1.68 -28.42
C GLN A 14 4.79 -0.31 -27.99
N MET A 15 4.27 0.49 -28.92
CA MET A 15 3.65 1.78 -28.62
C MET A 15 2.42 1.62 -27.68
N LEU A 16 1.56 0.61 -27.95
CA LEU A 16 0.43 0.32 -27.07
C LEU A 16 0.89 -0.15 -25.68
N LYS A 17 1.89 -1.01 -25.62
CA LYS A 17 2.48 -1.45 -24.35
C LYS A 17 3.04 -0.28 -23.56
N ASP A 18 3.81 0.61 -24.17
CA ASP A 18 4.39 1.79 -23.51
C ASP A 18 3.30 2.77 -23.04
N LEU A 19 2.22 2.92 -23.80
CA LEU A 19 1.04 3.70 -23.41
C LEU A 19 0.36 3.12 -22.15
N VAL A 20 0.16 1.80 -22.11
CA VAL A 20 -0.44 1.13 -20.94
C VAL A 20 0.46 1.27 -19.72
N ILE A 21 1.77 1.06 -19.88
CA ILE A 21 2.76 1.25 -18.80
C ILE A 21 2.70 2.69 -18.29
N ARG A 22 2.71 3.68 -19.17
CA ARG A 22 2.64 5.11 -18.81
C ARG A 22 1.36 5.44 -18.04
N LYS A 23 0.22 4.97 -18.51
CA LYS A 23 -1.08 5.27 -17.89
C LYS A 23 -1.24 4.61 -16.53
N LEU A 24 -0.79 3.37 -16.36
CA LEU A 24 -1.10 2.56 -15.19
C LEU A 24 0.09 2.35 -14.25
N GLN A 25 1.32 2.15 -14.77
CA GLN A 25 2.47 1.68 -14.01
C GLN A 25 3.51 2.77 -13.70
N ASP A 26 3.95 3.53 -14.72
CA ASP A 26 5.06 4.49 -14.61
C ASP A 26 4.83 5.69 -15.53
N LYS A 27 4.50 6.83 -14.94
CA LYS A 27 4.26 8.09 -15.65
C LYS A 27 5.46 8.60 -16.45
N PHE A 28 6.68 8.16 -16.12
CA PHE A 28 7.92 8.54 -16.81
C PHE A 28 8.34 7.52 -17.89
N ARG A 29 7.50 6.55 -18.23
CA ARG A 29 7.81 5.50 -19.19
C ARG A 29 8.41 6.04 -20.51
N GLU A 30 7.90 7.14 -21.02
CA GLU A 30 8.41 7.72 -22.27
C GLU A 30 9.83 8.27 -22.14
N ILE A 31 10.18 8.84 -20.98
CA ILE A 31 11.56 9.25 -20.69
C ILE A 31 12.49 8.06 -20.55
N MET A 32 12.01 6.98 -19.89
CA MET A 32 12.77 5.73 -19.79
C MET A 32 13.05 5.13 -21.17
N VAL A 33 12.08 5.22 -22.09
CA VAL A 33 12.23 4.80 -23.48
C VAL A 33 13.35 5.55 -24.19
N LEU A 34 13.46 6.87 -23.99
CA LEU A 34 14.56 7.67 -24.53
C LEU A 34 15.91 7.27 -23.94
N GLN A 35 15.96 7.02 -22.63
CA GLN A 35 17.17 6.52 -21.97
C GLN A 35 17.59 5.14 -22.52
N GLU A 36 16.63 4.21 -22.68
CA GLU A 36 16.88 2.90 -23.30
C GLU A 36 17.42 3.00 -24.73
N ASP A 37 16.98 4.01 -25.49
CA ASP A 37 17.46 4.23 -26.86
C ASP A 37 18.90 4.81 -26.88
N VAL A 38 19.23 5.70 -25.94
CA VAL A 38 20.60 6.18 -25.73
C VAL A 38 21.52 5.02 -25.34
N GLU A 39 21.13 4.23 -24.35
CA GLU A 39 21.92 3.08 -23.84
C GLU A 39 22.14 2.01 -24.93
N ALA A 40 21.14 1.80 -25.79
CA ALA A 40 21.27 0.86 -26.90
C ALA A 40 22.30 1.29 -27.97
N SER A 41 22.47 2.63 -28.10
CA SER A 41 23.41 3.20 -29.10
C SER A 41 24.80 3.45 -28.54
N LYS A 42 24.89 3.89 -27.29
CA LYS A 42 26.15 4.38 -26.66
C LYS A 42 26.69 3.48 -25.57
N GLY A 43 25.92 2.49 -25.14
CA GLY A 43 26.21 1.65 -23.97
C GLY A 43 25.57 2.20 -22.71
N ARG A 44 25.85 1.54 -21.57
CA ARG A 44 25.26 1.91 -20.28
C ARG A 44 25.68 3.30 -19.84
N LEU A 45 24.72 4.06 -19.37
CA LEU A 45 24.96 5.39 -18.80
C LEU A 45 25.63 5.29 -17.41
N ASP A 46 26.43 6.30 -17.10
CA ASP A 46 26.94 6.48 -15.75
C ASP A 46 25.80 6.85 -14.76
N ASP A 47 26.02 6.59 -13.48
CA ASP A 47 25.01 6.85 -12.44
C ASP A 47 24.59 8.34 -12.41
N SER A 48 25.48 9.26 -12.79
CA SER A 48 25.23 10.71 -12.90
C SER A 48 24.37 11.14 -14.10
N GLU A 49 24.20 10.26 -15.09
CA GLU A 49 23.40 10.46 -16.30
C GLU A 49 22.13 9.59 -16.31
N ASN A 50 22.05 8.64 -15.38
CA ASN A 50 20.96 7.68 -15.30
C ASN A 50 19.74 8.28 -14.60
N PHE A 51 18.85 8.90 -15.37
CA PHE A 51 17.61 9.48 -14.87
C PHE A 51 16.73 8.43 -14.18
N GLY A 52 16.59 7.24 -14.74
CA GLY A 52 15.77 6.16 -14.19
C GLY A 52 16.21 5.72 -12.79
N LEU A 53 17.53 5.63 -12.57
CA LEU A 53 18.13 5.35 -11.28
C LEU A 53 17.77 6.44 -10.25
N LYS A 54 18.00 7.70 -10.60
CA LYS A 54 17.73 8.85 -9.70
C LYS A 54 16.23 8.99 -9.41
N GLU A 55 15.36 8.80 -10.40
CA GLU A 55 13.90 8.80 -10.22
C GLU A 55 13.45 7.69 -9.28
N THR A 56 13.94 6.48 -9.48
CA THR A 56 13.61 5.34 -8.61
C THR A 56 13.98 5.59 -7.15
N LEU A 57 15.12 6.24 -6.89
CA LEU A 57 15.62 6.50 -5.54
C LEU A 57 15.07 7.80 -4.91
N PHE A 58 14.53 8.70 -5.71
CA PHE A 58 14.07 10.03 -5.30
C PHE A 58 13.21 10.03 -4.04
N TYR A 59 12.13 9.22 -4.02
CA TYR A 59 11.21 9.21 -2.86
C TYR A 59 11.89 8.72 -1.59
N GLY A 60 12.74 7.69 -1.67
CA GLY A 60 13.45 7.15 -0.51
C GLY A 60 14.47 8.13 0.04
N LYS A 61 15.24 8.81 -0.83
CA LYS A 61 16.22 9.84 -0.44
C LYS A 61 15.51 11.05 0.21
N ALA A 62 14.46 11.56 -0.42
CA ALA A 62 13.69 12.68 0.12
C ALA A 62 13.06 12.34 1.49
N ALA A 63 12.56 11.12 1.64
CA ALA A 63 12.02 10.64 2.90
C ALA A 63 13.08 10.55 4.00
N ASN A 64 14.29 10.07 3.69
CA ASN A 64 15.41 10.06 4.62
C ASN A 64 15.83 11.48 5.04
N ASP A 65 15.89 12.42 4.10
CA ASP A 65 16.21 13.81 4.40
C ASP A 65 15.17 14.44 5.33
N LEU A 66 13.88 14.13 5.15
CA LEU A 66 12.82 14.59 6.04
C LEU A 66 12.89 13.91 7.43
N GLU A 67 13.27 12.63 7.51
CA GLU A 67 13.52 11.93 8.79
C GLU A 67 14.69 12.58 9.56
N LEU A 68 15.76 12.98 8.86
CA LEU A 68 16.88 13.69 9.46
C LEU A 68 16.48 15.10 9.93
N LEU A 69 15.67 15.81 9.15
CA LEU A 69 15.12 17.11 9.57
C LEU A 69 14.20 16.95 10.81
N GLU A 70 13.38 15.92 10.86
CA GLU A 70 12.52 15.62 12.02
C GLU A 70 13.36 15.46 13.29
N LYS A 71 14.48 14.74 13.24
CA LYS A 71 15.40 14.58 14.38
C LYS A 71 15.95 15.93 14.87
N LYS A 72 16.30 16.84 13.94
CA LYS A 72 16.72 18.21 14.29
C LYS A 72 15.59 19.02 14.93
N VAL A 73 14.37 18.88 14.42
CA VAL A 73 13.17 19.54 14.99
C VAL A 73 12.84 18.97 16.38
N GLU A 74 13.02 17.68 16.63
CA GLU A 74 12.90 17.13 17.99
C GLU A 74 13.96 17.68 18.95
N GLY A 75 15.19 17.92 18.47
CA GLY A 75 16.23 18.68 19.21
C GLY A 75 15.76 20.07 19.58
N LEU A 76 15.22 20.82 18.63
CA LEU A 76 14.62 22.15 18.86
C LEU A 76 13.45 22.08 19.88
N LYS A 77 12.52 21.16 19.74
CA LYS A 77 11.42 20.95 20.69
C LYS A 77 11.92 20.64 22.10
N LYS A 78 13.00 19.84 22.20
CA LYS A 78 13.64 19.56 23.48
C LYS A 78 14.25 20.84 24.07
N ALA A 79 15.01 21.61 23.31
CA ALA A 79 15.60 22.87 23.76
C ALA A 79 14.53 23.89 24.23
N LEU A 80 13.39 23.97 23.55
CA LEU A 80 12.25 24.77 23.95
C LEU A 80 11.69 24.35 25.32
N ARG A 81 11.49 23.05 25.53
CA ARG A 81 10.97 22.51 26.81
C ARG A 81 11.96 22.70 27.95
N ASP A 82 13.21 22.35 27.73
CA ASP A 82 14.26 22.40 28.75
C ASP A 82 14.54 23.82 29.25
N ASN A 83 14.31 24.82 28.40
CA ASN A 83 14.49 26.25 28.70
C ASN A 83 13.15 26.98 28.99
N ASN A 84 12.03 26.27 29.07
CA ASN A 84 10.70 26.85 29.27
C ASN A 84 10.39 27.99 28.28
N VAL A 85 10.72 27.81 27.01
CA VAL A 85 10.52 28.77 25.91
C VAL A 85 9.43 28.25 24.97
N THR A 86 8.51 29.11 24.57
CA THR A 86 7.52 28.80 23.53
C THR A 86 8.06 29.05 22.13
N ALA A 87 7.49 28.38 21.12
CA ALA A 87 7.84 28.64 19.72
C ALA A 87 7.53 30.08 19.29
N ALA A 88 6.50 30.71 19.85
CA ALA A 88 6.14 32.10 19.59
C ALA A 88 7.19 33.07 20.16
N GLU A 89 7.65 32.84 21.39
CA GLU A 89 8.72 33.64 22.00
C GLU A 89 10.03 33.52 21.24
N LEU A 90 10.43 32.28 20.86
CA LEU A 90 11.59 32.07 19.99
C LEU A 90 11.43 32.77 18.66
N GLY A 91 10.26 32.67 18.04
CA GLY A 91 9.95 33.37 16.78
C GLY A 91 10.07 34.88 16.89
N GLY A 92 9.54 35.48 17.95
CA GLY A 92 9.65 36.89 18.25
C GLY A 92 11.10 37.36 18.46
N TYR A 93 11.89 36.57 19.19
CA TYR A 93 13.30 36.80 19.44
C TYR A 93 14.12 36.78 18.16
N MET A 94 14.01 35.72 17.37
CA MET A 94 14.70 35.55 16.09
C MET A 94 14.29 36.64 15.06
N TYR A 95 13.01 37.00 15.06
CA TYR A 95 12.50 38.08 14.22
C TYR A 95 13.15 39.42 14.59
N ALA A 96 13.23 39.73 15.88
CA ALA A 96 13.85 40.96 16.36
C ALA A 96 15.36 41.00 15.99
N LEU A 97 16.09 39.92 16.17
CA LEU A 97 17.51 39.83 15.76
C LEU A 97 17.70 40.05 14.26
N HIS A 98 16.83 39.45 13.42
CA HIS A 98 16.95 39.57 11.95
C HIS A 98 16.45 40.91 11.38
N THR A 99 15.65 41.67 12.13
CA THR A 99 14.98 42.87 11.65
C THR A 99 15.96 43.94 11.09
N ALA A 100 16.98 44.33 11.85
CA ALA A 100 17.91 45.36 11.45
C ALA A 100 18.74 44.98 10.21
N GLU A 101 19.21 43.73 10.16
CA GLU A 101 19.92 43.19 8.98
C GLU A 101 19.03 43.22 7.73
N ARG A 102 17.79 42.80 7.87
CA ARG A 102 16.83 42.74 6.76
C ARG A 102 16.44 44.15 6.31
N ASN A 103 16.15 45.04 7.21
CA ASN A 103 15.83 46.43 6.89
C ASN A 103 16.97 47.12 6.12
N ARG A 104 18.22 46.97 6.57
CA ARG A 104 19.41 47.46 5.89
C ARG A 104 19.50 46.93 4.46
N VAL A 105 19.47 45.62 4.28
CA VAL A 105 19.61 44.94 2.97
C VAL A 105 18.50 45.34 2.01
N ILE A 106 17.25 45.46 2.49
CA ILE A 106 16.11 45.83 1.64
C ILE A 106 16.19 47.31 1.28
N LYS A 107 16.56 48.21 2.23
CA LYS A 107 16.77 49.63 1.96
C LYS A 107 17.85 49.84 0.90
N GLU A 108 19.00 49.20 1.01
CA GLU A 108 20.10 49.27 0.04
C GLU A 108 19.67 48.79 -1.36
N ARG A 109 18.81 47.73 -1.45
CA ARG A 109 18.42 47.15 -2.74
C ARG A 109 17.24 47.83 -3.41
N SER A 110 16.25 48.29 -2.67
CA SER A 110 14.97 48.74 -3.19
C SER A 110 14.48 50.08 -2.65
N GLY A 111 15.24 50.71 -1.74
CA GLY A 111 14.86 51.98 -1.11
C GLY A 111 13.67 51.85 -0.13
N VAL A 112 13.19 50.65 0.12
CA VAL A 112 12.07 50.44 1.07
C VAL A 112 12.60 50.45 2.50
N GLU A 113 12.10 51.38 3.32
CA GLU A 113 12.40 51.40 4.75
C GLU A 113 11.54 50.39 5.50
N ASN A 114 12.09 49.82 6.59
CA ASN A 114 11.42 48.84 7.45
C ASN A 114 10.91 47.58 6.65
N GLY A 115 11.70 47.14 5.70
CA GLY A 115 11.34 46.01 4.82
C GLY A 115 11.19 44.67 5.51
N SER A 116 11.48 44.57 6.79
CA SER A 116 11.15 43.40 7.63
C SER A 116 9.69 43.39 8.08
N GLY A 117 8.98 44.51 8.05
CA GLY A 117 7.66 44.72 8.63
C GLY A 117 7.67 45.21 10.09
N LYS A 118 8.87 45.46 10.65
CA LYS A 118 9.13 46.15 11.93
C LYS A 118 10.21 47.18 11.74
N THR A 119 10.20 48.23 12.56
CA THR A 119 11.27 49.21 12.66
C THR A 119 12.43 48.67 13.50
N ASP A 120 13.64 49.17 13.27
CA ASP A 120 14.79 48.79 14.09
C ASP A 120 14.62 49.19 15.56
N ALA A 121 13.89 50.26 15.84
CA ALA A 121 13.55 50.71 17.20
C ALA A 121 12.62 49.71 17.92
N GLU A 122 11.57 49.23 17.23
CA GLU A 122 10.67 48.21 17.78
C GLU A 122 11.40 46.87 18.06
N ALA A 123 12.26 46.46 17.14
CA ALA A 123 13.07 45.24 17.32
C ALA A 123 14.02 45.38 18.51
N LYS A 124 14.69 46.51 18.61
CA LYS A 124 15.58 46.82 19.75
C LYS A 124 14.82 46.86 21.08
N ALA A 125 13.65 47.46 21.12
CA ALA A 125 12.81 47.52 22.33
C ALA A 125 12.41 46.10 22.81
N ILE A 126 12.12 45.18 21.87
CA ILE A 126 11.86 43.78 22.20
C ILE A 126 13.09 43.11 22.83
N LEU A 127 14.28 43.29 22.25
CA LEU A 127 15.52 42.71 22.74
C LEU A 127 15.96 43.31 24.11
N ASP A 128 15.78 44.63 24.29
CA ASP A 128 16.12 45.32 25.52
C ASP A 128 15.14 44.99 26.67
N SER A 129 13.94 44.57 26.37
CA SER A 129 12.95 44.16 27.38
C SER A 129 13.25 42.80 28.00
N LEU A 130 14.15 41.98 27.40
CA LEU A 130 14.50 40.66 27.87
C LEU A 130 15.60 40.72 28.95
N THR A 131 15.43 39.99 30.04
CA THR A 131 16.47 39.76 31.03
C THR A 131 17.63 38.94 30.44
N GLU A 132 18.83 39.05 30.97
CA GLU A 132 19.97 38.25 30.48
C GLU A 132 19.74 36.75 30.61
N GLU A 133 19.08 36.32 31.68
CA GLU A 133 18.68 34.91 31.86
C GLU A 133 17.71 34.47 30.75
N ARG A 134 16.72 35.34 30.41
CA ARG A 134 15.73 35.00 29.35
C ARG A 134 16.41 34.96 27.97
N LYS A 135 17.37 35.85 27.70
CA LYS A 135 18.17 35.84 26.47
C LYS A 135 18.94 34.51 26.36
N GLN A 136 19.59 34.04 27.45
CA GLN A 136 20.32 32.76 27.44
C GLN A 136 19.39 31.57 27.13
N GLN A 137 18.21 31.57 27.71
CA GLN A 137 17.19 30.53 27.46
C GLN A 137 16.73 30.53 25.99
N LEU A 138 16.47 31.72 25.44
CA LEU A 138 16.07 31.90 24.04
C LEU A 138 17.19 31.54 23.09
N GLU A 139 18.43 31.92 23.42
CA GLU A 139 19.62 31.64 22.61
C GLU A 139 19.91 30.11 22.50
N ALA A 140 19.69 29.36 23.56
CA ALA A 140 19.83 27.91 23.52
C ALA A 140 18.88 27.25 22.49
N ALA A 141 17.64 27.72 22.41
CA ALA A 141 16.67 27.26 21.39
C ALA A 141 16.98 27.85 19.99
N ALA A 142 17.46 29.13 19.94
CA ALA A 142 17.84 29.79 18.70
C ALA A 142 19.00 29.07 17.99
N ASN A 143 19.96 28.52 18.73
CA ASN A 143 21.08 27.76 18.17
C ASN A 143 20.61 26.50 17.43
N GLU A 144 19.62 25.78 17.97
CA GLU A 144 19.02 24.63 17.28
C GLU A 144 18.31 25.04 15.96
N LEU A 145 17.58 26.17 15.98
CA LEU A 145 16.92 26.70 14.79
C LEU A 145 17.93 27.20 13.75
N ARG A 146 19.04 27.86 14.17
CA ARG A 146 20.14 28.24 13.28
C ARG A 146 20.79 27.02 12.64
N GLY A 147 20.96 25.93 13.39
CA GLY A 147 21.43 24.64 12.84
C GLY A 147 20.55 24.10 11.72
N ILE A 148 19.23 24.19 11.86
CA ILE A 148 18.27 23.83 10.80
C ILE A 148 18.42 24.76 9.58
N MET A 149 18.57 26.06 9.80
CA MET A 149 18.75 27.04 8.71
C MET A 149 20.09 26.88 8.01
N GLN A 150 21.16 26.53 8.72
CA GLN A 150 22.47 26.23 8.12
C GLN A 150 22.37 24.99 7.22
N ASP A 151 21.80 23.90 7.71
CA ASP A 151 21.58 22.69 6.92
C ASP A 151 20.75 22.97 5.64
N THR A 152 19.80 23.91 5.72
CA THR A 152 19.02 24.36 4.56
C THR A 152 19.92 25.05 3.53
N ARG A 153 20.84 25.94 3.95
CA ARG A 153 21.79 26.62 3.07
C ARG A 153 22.80 25.66 2.45
N ASP A 154 23.31 24.71 3.23
CA ASP A 154 24.22 23.68 2.75
C ASP A 154 23.54 22.81 1.68
N THR A 155 22.27 22.44 1.88
CA THR A 155 21.46 21.75 0.88
C THR A 155 21.28 22.54 -0.42
N LEU A 156 21.05 23.86 -0.34
CA LEU A 156 20.95 24.72 -1.53
C LEU A 156 22.25 24.72 -2.35
N ARG A 157 23.39 24.73 -1.66
CA ARG A 157 24.73 24.71 -2.27
C ARG A 157 25.04 23.36 -2.88
N GLU A 158 24.86 22.29 -2.11
CA GLU A 158 25.20 20.91 -2.49
C GLU A 158 24.44 20.46 -3.74
N PHE A 159 23.13 20.74 -3.81
CA PHE A 159 22.27 20.31 -4.91
C PHE A 159 22.12 21.34 -6.04
N GLY A 160 23.00 22.35 -6.10
CA GLY A 160 23.02 23.31 -7.18
C GLY A 160 21.74 24.16 -7.30
N LEU A 161 20.94 24.26 -6.23
CA LEU A 161 19.73 25.09 -6.20
C LEU A 161 20.05 26.59 -6.11
N SER A 162 21.20 26.96 -5.54
CA SER A 162 21.78 28.29 -5.51
C SER A 162 23.29 28.21 -5.78
N THR A 163 23.88 29.28 -6.32
CA THR A 163 25.32 29.30 -6.51
C THR A 163 26.03 29.40 -5.14
N LYS A 164 27.27 28.92 -5.09
CA LYS A 164 28.10 29.09 -3.88
C LYS A 164 28.21 30.56 -3.49
N GLU A 165 28.45 31.41 -4.48
CA GLU A 165 28.57 32.86 -4.30
C GLU A 165 27.26 33.48 -3.77
N GLU A 166 26.09 33.03 -4.25
CA GLU A 166 24.79 33.49 -3.73
C GLU A 166 24.60 33.10 -2.27
N VAL A 167 25.00 31.89 -1.88
CA VAL A 167 24.90 31.45 -0.48
C VAL A 167 25.92 32.16 0.41
N ASP A 168 27.17 32.29 -0.03
CA ASP A 168 28.20 32.99 0.72
C ASP A 168 27.85 34.47 0.91
N ASN A 169 27.36 35.16 -0.13
CA ASN A 169 26.83 36.53 -0.03
C ASN A 169 25.62 36.63 0.91
N PHE A 170 24.78 35.63 0.91
CA PHE A 170 23.62 35.57 1.80
C PHE A 170 24.09 35.44 3.27
N GLU A 171 25.02 34.56 3.54
CA GLU A 171 25.60 34.33 4.88
C GLU A 171 26.34 35.59 5.38
N SER A 172 27.04 36.32 4.51
CA SER A 172 27.73 37.56 4.87
C SER A 172 26.79 38.74 5.19
N GLN A 173 25.57 38.74 4.62
CA GLN A 173 24.58 39.78 4.82
C GLN A 173 23.67 39.57 6.04
N PHE A 174 23.47 38.30 6.44
CA PHE A 174 22.53 37.91 7.48
C PHE A 174 23.17 36.90 8.45
N GLU A 175 23.54 37.37 9.62
CA GLU A 175 24.01 36.53 10.74
C GLU A 175 22.84 35.78 11.39
N HIS A 176 21.70 36.49 11.51
CA HIS A 176 20.52 35.98 12.20
C HIS A 176 19.34 35.62 11.24
N TYR A 177 19.65 35.07 10.06
CA TYR A 177 18.64 34.81 9.05
C TYR A 177 17.53 33.89 9.54
N ILE A 178 16.31 34.35 9.31
CA ILE A 178 15.09 33.57 9.40
C ILE A 178 14.12 33.96 8.28
N PRO A 179 13.37 33.03 7.67
CA PRO A 179 12.40 33.37 6.65
C PRO A 179 11.23 34.15 7.27
N LEU A 180 10.95 35.31 6.71
CA LEU A 180 9.81 36.12 7.07
C LEU A 180 8.81 36.11 5.92
N ALA A 181 7.87 35.16 5.89
CA ALA A 181 6.80 35.13 4.91
C ALA A 181 5.56 35.90 5.45
N GLY A 182 4.77 36.51 4.55
CA GLY A 182 3.53 37.20 4.88
C GLY A 182 2.30 36.24 4.86
N LEU A 183 1.17 36.76 5.30
CA LEU A 183 -0.12 36.11 5.04
C LEU A 183 -0.34 36.04 3.51
N ALA A 184 -0.86 34.94 3.01
CA ALA A 184 -1.03 34.66 1.58
C ALA A 184 -1.80 35.76 0.78
N LYS A 185 -2.52 36.65 1.45
CA LYS A 185 -3.24 37.77 0.86
C LYS A 185 -2.34 38.97 0.46
N ASP A 186 -1.17 39.14 1.10
CA ASP A 186 -0.27 40.25 0.83
C ASP A 186 0.76 39.94 -0.29
N GLU A 187 0.89 38.68 -0.66
CA GLU A 187 1.81 38.18 -1.71
C GLU A 187 1.16 37.96 -3.08
N GLN A 188 -0.12 38.31 -3.28
CA GLN A 188 -0.78 38.26 -4.59
C GLN A 188 -0.39 39.43 -5.48
N VAL A 189 0.90 39.61 -5.71
CA VAL A 189 1.43 40.45 -6.80
C VAL A 189 2.29 39.55 -7.68
N ASP A 190 1.64 38.84 -8.51
CA ASP A 190 1.95 38.46 -9.90
C ASP A 190 1.02 37.31 -10.27
N GLY A 191 0.04 37.58 -11.14
CA GLY A 191 -0.99 36.68 -11.63
C GLY A 191 -0.50 35.49 -12.47
N THR A 192 0.66 34.95 -12.14
CA THR A 192 1.22 33.76 -12.76
C THR A 192 1.04 32.58 -11.81
N ALA A 193 -0.12 31.94 -11.88
CA ALA A 193 -0.35 30.64 -11.28
C ALA A 193 0.53 29.58 -11.97
N TYR A 194 1.81 29.56 -11.62
CA TYR A 194 2.58 28.33 -11.83
C TYR A 194 2.02 27.27 -10.87
N PRO A 195 1.84 26.03 -11.32
CA PRO A 195 1.39 24.97 -10.43
C PRO A 195 2.40 24.83 -9.29
N THR A 196 2.08 25.39 -8.15
CA THR A 196 2.83 25.17 -6.90
C THR A 196 2.46 23.78 -6.43
N GLY A 197 3.33 22.78 -6.65
CA GLY A 197 3.11 21.41 -6.21
C GLY A 197 2.54 20.48 -7.29
N GLY A 198 3.04 20.57 -8.53
CA GLY A 198 2.74 19.57 -9.55
C GLY A 198 3.35 18.20 -9.20
N ALA A 199 2.69 17.12 -9.64
CA ALA A 199 3.16 15.73 -9.52
C ALA A 199 4.45 15.43 -10.32
N GLY A 200 5.15 16.47 -10.82
CA GLY A 200 6.37 16.39 -11.61
C GLY A 200 7.64 16.69 -10.81
N LEU A 201 8.77 16.49 -11.49
CA LEU A 201 10.10 16.76 -10.96
C LEU A 201 10.57 18.21 -11.14
N ALA A 202 9.94 18.98 -12.04
CA ALA A 202 10.35 20.33 -12.37
C ALA A 202 10.34 21.28 -11.15
N VAL A 203 11.45 22.00 -10.96
CA VAL A 203 11.62 22.99 -9.90
C VAL A 203 11.53 24.38 -10.50
N TYR A 204 10.32 24.92 -10.60
CA TYR A 204 10.07 26.24 -11.21
C TYR A 204 10.57 27.40 -10.38
N ARG A 205 10.52 27.29 -9.05
CA ARG A 205 10.90 28.35 -8.10
C ARG A 205 11.97 27.85 -7.14
N SER A 206 12.87 28.75 -6.75
CA SER A 206 13.76 28.46 -5.61
C SER A 206 12.92 28.39 -4.32
N PRO A 207 13.22 27.44 -3.41
CA PRO A 207 12.60 27.40 -2.09
C PRO A 207 12.92 28.64 -1.26
N VAL A 208 14.02 29.34 -1.59
CA VAL A 208 14.38 30.62 -0.99
C VAL A 208 14.08 31.74 -2.00
N LYS A 209 13.19 32.64 -1.62
CA LYS A 209 12.81 33.80 -2.45
C LYS A 209 13.63 35.04 -2.06
N ARG A 210 13.97 35.89 -3.05
CA ARG A 210 14.52 37.22 -2.77
C ARG A 210 13.51 38.04 -1.98
N ALA A 211 13.94 38.61 -0.87
CA ALA A 211 13.14 39.55 -0.09
C ALA A 211 12.86 40.85 -0.90
N LYS A 212 11.58 41.20 -1.07
CA LYS A 212 11.12 42.41 -1.74
C LYS A 212 10.75 43.54 -0.74
N GLY A 213 10.79 43.25 0.55
CA GLY A 213 10.23 44.09 1.61
C GLY A 213 8.76 43.78 1.90
N ARG A 214 8.32 44.02 3.11
CA ARG A 214 6.95 43.80 3.57
C ARG A 214 6.50 44.96 4.47
N LYS A 215 5.19 45.18 4.55
CA LYS A 215 4.58 46.21 5.41
C LYS A 215 3.91 45.61 6.67
N SER A 216 3.56 44.34 6.64
CA SER A 216 2.94 43.63 7.75
C SER A 216 3.94 42.80 8.54
N GLU A 217 3.66 42.52 9.81
CA GLU A 217 4.49 41.62 10.63
C GLU A 217 4.47 40.18 10.13
N ALA A 218 5.61 39.48 10.30
CA ALA A 218 5.66 38.03 10.05
C ALA A 218 5.01 37.28 11.18
N GLN A 219 4.28 36.24 10.83
CA GLN A 219 3.67 35.31 11.79
C GLN A 219 4.30 33.94 11.68
N GLU A 220 4.24 33.14 12.77
CA GLU A 220 4.67 31.74 12.80
C GLU A 220 6.08 31.52 12.22
N VAL A 221 7.03 32.36 12.62
CA VAL A 221 8.39 32.42 12.04
C VAL A 221 9.12 31.08 12.14
N VAL A 222 8.97 30.35 13.26
CA VAL A 222 9.61 29.04 13.47
C VAL A 222 9.00 27.98 12.55
N ALA A 223 7.69 27.95 12.42
CA ALA A 223 7.01 27.02 11.55
C ALA A 223 7.37 27.25 10.08
N GLN A 224 7.49 28.50 9.66
CA GLN A 224 7.94 28.88 8.31
C GLN A 224 9.38 28.44 8.03
N ALA A 225 10.27 28.57 9.01
CA ALA A 225 11.65 28.12 8.89
C ALA A 225 11.73 26.60 8.68
N ILE A 226 10.98 25.83 9.46
CA ILE A 226 10.91 24.37 9.32
C ILE A 226 10.27 23.98 7.98
N ALA A 227 9.20 24.65 7.56
CA ALA A 227 8.56 24.40 6.27
C ALA A 227 9.50 24.70 5.10
N GLN A 228 10.27 25.79 5.16
CA GLN A 228 11.29 26.09 4.15
C GLN A 228 12.38 25.01 4.10
N ALA A 229 12.87 24.54 5.24
CA ALA A 229 13.85 23.47 5.30
C ALA A 229 13.31 22.18 4.63
N ALA A 230 12.08 21.77 4.95
CA ALA A 230 11.45 20.59 4.37
C ALA A 230 11.28 20.72 2.84
N LEU A 231 10.78 21.86 2.36
CA LEU A 231 10.63 22.15 0.93
C LEU A 231 11.97 22.15 0.21
N THR A 232 13.03 22.68 0.84
CA THR A 232 14.38 22.70 0.26
C THR A 232 14.89 21.27 0.05
N LYS A 233 14.71 20.36 1.03
CA LYS A 233 15.07 18.94 0.90
C LYS A 233 14.34 18.27 -0.27
N ILE A 234 13.03 18.47 -0.38
CA ILE A 234 12.24 17.91 -1.49
C ILE A 234 12.70 18.45 -2.85
N HIS A 235 12.93 19.78 -2.95
CA HIS A 235 13.39 20.39 -4.19
C HIS A 235 14.81 19.97 -4.58
N ALA A 236 15.68 19.75 -3.61
CA ALA A 236 17.03 19.26 -3.82
C ALA A 236 17.01 17.89 -4.51
N ARG A 237 16.20 16.96 -4.01
CA ARG A 237 16.09 15.62 -4.60
C ARG A 237 15.40 15.61 -5.96
N LYS A 238 14.41 16.49 -6.19
CA LYS A 238 13.84 16.71 -7.52
C LYS A 238 14.90 17.22 -8.50
N ASN A 239 15.72 18.18 -8.07
CA ASN A 239 16.78 18.73 -8.91
C ASN A 239 17.88 17.70 -9.18
N GLU A 240 18.22 16.83 -8.25
CA GLU A 240 19.16 15.70 -8.44
C GLU A 240 18.72 14.80 -9.61
N ALA A 241 17.46 14.40 -9.65
CA ALA A 241 16.93 13.59 -10.74
C ALA A 241 16.94 14.34 -12.09
N LEU A 242 16.58 15.63 -12.08
CA LEU A 242 16.62 16.47 -13.28
C LEU A 242 18.06 16.79 -13.73
N THR A 243 19.02 16.86 -12.83
CA THR A 243 20.44 17.04 -13.16
C THR A 243 20.97 15.80 -13.89
N ALA A 244 20.57 14.60 -13.48
CA ALA A 244 20.92 13.40 -14.22
C ALA A 244 20.33 13.41 -15.65
N MET A 245 19.05 13.84 -15.80
CA MET A 245 18.46 14.04 -17.13
C MET A 245 19.22 15.08 -17.95
N TYR A 246 19.60 16.20 -17.32
CA TYR A 246 20.38 17.26 -17.97
C TYR A 246 21.75 16.75 -18.45
N ASN A 247 22.46 16.00 -17.62
CA ASN A 247 23.75 15.38 -17.96
C ASN A 247 23.61 14.40 -19.13
N MET A 248 22.56 13.55 -19.09
CA MET A 248 22.26 12.63 -20.19
C MET A 248 22.05 13.39 -21.51
N VAL A 249 21.27 14.48 -21.49
CA VAL A 249 21.02 15.31 -22.69
C VAL A 249 22.28 16.03 -23.17
N MET A 250 23.11 16.55 -22.25
CA MET A 250 24.36 17.22 -22.59
C MET A 250 25.37 16.31 -23.25
N ASN A 251 25.54 15.11 -22.71
CA ASN A 251 26.54 14.16 -23.16
C ASN A 251 26.07 13.34 -24.38
N ASN A 252 24.74 13.33 -24.63
CA ASN A 252 24.14 12.63 -25.75
C ASN A 252 23.28 13.58 -26.60
N PRO A 253 23.87 14.58 -27.27
CA PRO A 253 23.13 15.56 -28.05
C PRO A 253 22.40 14.91 -29.24
N ASN A 254 21.12 15.24 -29.37
CA ASN A 254 20.29 14.86 -30.52
C ASN A 254 19.23 15.96 -30.77
N PRO A 255 19.49 16.92 -31.68
CA PRO A 255 18.58 18.03 -31.93
C PRO A 255 17.19 17.63 -32.44
N ALA A 256 17.03 16.41 -32.95
CA ALA A 256 15.72 15.88 -33.35
C ALA A 256 14.84 15.49 -32.13
N VAL A 257 15.43 15.32 -30.95
CA VAL A 257 14.74 14.89 -29.71
C VAL A 257 14.76 15.97 -28.65
N TRP A 258 15.95 16.53 -28.36
CA TRP A 258 16.16 17.47 -27.26
C TRP A 258 17.30 18.47 -27.51
N SER A 259 17.26 19.54 -26.75
CA SER A 259 18.31 20.54 -26.70
C SER A 259 18.37 21.21 -25.34
N ILE A 260 19.45 21.92 -25.04
CA ILE A 260 19.60 22.71 -23.83
C ILE A 260 19.56 24.20 -24.17
N SER A 261 18.84 24.97 -23.37
CA SER A 261 18.70 26.40 -23.48
C SER A 261 18.88 27.12 -22.15
N ASN A 262 19.38 28.35 -22.20
CA ASN A 262 19.40 29.21 -21.01
C ASN A 262 18.09 29.99 -20.81
N VAL A 263 17.21 29.98 -21.84
CA VAL A 263 15.97 30.76 -21.87
C VAL A 263 14.83 29.86 -22.35
N ALA A 264 13.68 30.01 -21.76
CA ALA A 264 12.41 29.46 -22.26
C ALA A 264 11.37 30.57 -22.28
N GLU A 265 10.50 30.57 -23.29
CA GLU A 265 9.36 31.48 -23.34
C GLU A 265 8.37 31.18 -22.22
N PHE A 266 7.64 32.19 -21.81
CA PHE A 266 6.61 32.02 -20.79
C PHE A 266 5.52 31.07 -21.32
N GLY A 267 5.26 30.01 -20.55
CA GLY A 267 4.26 29.00 -20.93
C GLY A 267 4.74 27.94 -21.93
N ASP A 268 6.02 27.90 -22.27
CA ASP A 268 6.59 26.85 -23.12
C ASP A 268 6.44 25.47 -22.46
N LYS A 269 5.49 24.70 -22.98
CA LYS A 269 5.18 23.35 -22.47
C LYS A 269 6.20 22.29 -22.88
N SER A 270 7.12 22.62 -23.78
CA SER A 270 8.19 21.75 -24.24
C SER A 270 9.46 21.87 -23.40
N ALA A 271 9.53 22.83 -22.46
CA ALA A 271 10.70 23.13 -21.66
C ALA A 271 10.55 22.63 -20.22
N VAL A 272 11.61 22.04 -19.68
CA VAL A 272 11.72 21.59 -18.27
C VAL A 272 12.82 22.37 -17.59
N PRO A 273 12.52 23.17 -16.55
CA PRO A 273 13.54 23.90 -15.81
C PRO A 273 14.34 22.97 -14.91
N VAL A 274 15.64 23.10 -14.93
CA VAL A 274 16.61 22.47 -14.04
C VAL A 274 17.57 23.54 -13.50
N ARG A 275 18.07 23.35 -12.30
CA ARG A 275 19.09 24.25 -11.71
C ARG A 275 20.44 23.56 -11.71
N ILE A 276 21.40 24.17 -12.39
CA ILE A 276 22.78 23.71 -12.48
C ILE A 276 23.65 24.83 -11.92
N ASP A 277 24.34 24.56 -10.82
CA ASP A 277 25.16 25.54 -10.11
C ASP A 277 24.41 26.88 -9.87
N GLY A 278 23.20 26.81 -9.36
CA GLY A 278 22.33 27.92 -9.07
C GLY A 278 21.69 28.61 -10.30
N LYS A 279 22.20 28.34 -11.50
CA LYS A 279 21.68 28.92 -12.73
C LYS A 279 20.54 28.08 -13.30
N LYS A 280 19.48 28.76 -13.69
CA LYS A 280 18.34 28.13 -14.31
C LYS A 280 18.67 27.77 -15.75
N LYS A 281 18.60 26.50 -16.09
CA LYS A 281 18.72 25.94 -17.45
C LYS A 281 17.41 25.27 -17.82
N TYR A 282 17.22 25.03 -19.12
CA TYR A 282 16.02 24.37 -19.62
C TYR A 282 16.42 23.24 -20.55
N ILE A 283 15.84 22.05 -20.28
CA ILE A 283 15.85 20.95 -21.21
C ILE A 283 14.62 21.14 -22.10
N LYS A 284 14.84 21.38 -23.39
CA LYS A 284 13.77 21.54 -24.39
C LYS A 284 13.61 20.27 -25.20
N PHE A 285 12.41 19.77 -25.30
CA PHE A 285 12.07 18.59 -26.09
C PHE A 285 11.35 19.00 -27.37
N THR A 286 11.65 18.31 -28.47
CA THR A 286 10.93 18.49 -29.74
C THR A 286 9.46 18.06 -29.59
N ASN A 287 9.21 16.97 -28.86
CA ASN A 287 7.87 16.55 -28.46
C ASN A 287 7.54 17.07 -27.04
N ALA A 288 6.63 18.01 -26.95
CA ALA A 288 6.21 18.60 -25.69
C ALA A 288 5.68 17.59 -24.65
N HIS A 289 5.27 16.40 -25.06
CA HIS A 289 4.74 15.37 -24.16
C HIS A 289 5.79 14.88 -23.15
N TYR A 290 7.07 14.75 -23.57
CA TYR A 290 8.19 14.42 -22.67
C TYR A 290 8.37 15.47 -21.57
N ALA A 291 8.35 16.74 -21.95
CA ALA A 291 8.43 17.84 -20.97
C ALA A 291 7.23 17.87 -20.03
N GLN A 292 6.02 17.61 -20.54
CA GLN A 292 4.80 17.57 -19.71
C GLN A 292 4.84 16.44 -18.68
N ALA A 293 5.40 15.29 -19.01
CA ALA A 293 5.60 14.19 -18.07
C ALA A 293 6.51 14.62 -16.90
N LEU A 294 7.66 15.24 -17.19
CA LEU A 294 8.60 15.74 -16.18
C LEU A 294 8.01 16.90 -15.36
N ASN A 295 7.20 17.75 -15.98
CA ASN A 295 6.49 18.83 -15.32
C ASN A 295 5.27 18.37 -14.51
N GLY A 296 4.86 17.08 -14.63
CA GLY A 296 3.69 16.53 -13.97
C GLY A 296 2.34 16.99 -14.53
N MET A 297 2.35 17.48 -15.78
CA MET A 297 1.14 17.97 -16.45
C MET A 297 0.30 16.85 -17.07
N THR A 298 0.85 15.65 -17.18
CA THR A 298 0.18 14.45 -17.72
C THR A 298 -0.62 13.68 -16.66
N VAL A 299 -0.39 13.96 -15.38
CA VAL A 299 -1.10 13.30 -14.28
C VAL A 299 -2.54 13.81 -14.23
N GLU A 300 -3.51 12.90 -14.23
CA GLU A 300 -4.91 13.25 -14.14
C GLU A 300 -5.22 14.00 -12.84
N LYS A 301 -5.88 15.16 -12.97
CA LYS A 301 -6.28 15.97 -11.83
C LYS A 301 -7.43 15.29 -11.09
N THR A 302 -7.30 15.17 -9.79
CA THR A 302 -8.37 14.65 -8.95
C THR A 302 -9.49 15.68 -8.82
N ASN A 303 -10.72 15.30 -9.16
CA ASN A 303 -11.92 16.10 -8.89
C ASN A 303 -12.31 16.04 -7.40
N THR A 304 -13.29 16.83 -6.99
CA THR A 304 -13.77 16.90 -5.60
C THR A 304 -14.24 15.54 -5.09
N PHE A 305 -14.92 14.75 -5.93
CA PHE A 305 -15.39 13.41 -5.57
C PHE A 305 -14.24 12.47 -5.24
N ILE A 306 -13.20 12.44 -6.06
CA ILE A 306 -11.98 11.63 -5.80
C ILE A 306 -11.25 12.09 -4.52
N LYS A 307 -11.22 13.40 -4.25
CA LYS A 307 -10.65 13.92 -2.98
C LYS A 307 -11.43 13.43 -1.76
N ILE A 308 -12.76 13.38 -1.83
CA ILE A 308 -13.61 12.85 -0.76
C ILE A 308 -13.35 11.36 -0.53
N LEU A 309 -13.23 10.56 -1.61
CA LEU A 309 -12.95 9.12 -1.50
C LEU A 309 -11.55 8.80 -0.97
N ARG A 310 -10.57 9.70 -1.14
CA ARG A 310 -9.17 9.47 -0.75
C ARG A 310 -8.99 9.25 0.76
N ALA A 311 -9.69 10.02 1.61
CA ALA A 311 -9.52 9.91 3.07
C ALA A 311 -9.98 8.54 3.61
N PRO A 312 -11.22 8.06 3.34
CA PRO A 312 -11.65 6.73 3.77
C PRO A 312 -10.84 5.61 3.09
N SER A 313 -10.42 5.76 1.81
CA SER A 313 -9.56 4.77 1.15
C SER A 313 -8.18 4.66 1.82
N ASN A 314 -7.57 5.78 2.22
CA ASN A 314 -6.30 5.77 2.94
C ASN A 314 -6.45 5.15 4.34
N TRP A 315 -7.55 5.43 5.03
CA TRP A 315 -7.86 4.78 6.30
C TRP A 315 -7.99 3.26 6.16
N LEU A 316 -8.81 2.80 5.23
CA LEU A 316 -9.00 1.36 4.95
C LEU A 316 -7.68 0.69 4.60
N ARG A 317 -6.85 1.32 3.73
CA ARG A 317 -5.54 0.78 3.39
C ARG A 317 -4.68 0.56 4.64
N ARG A 318 -4.58 1.56 5.52
CA ARG A 318 -3.83 1.43 6.78
C ARG A 318 -4.41 0.36 7.70
N SER A 319 -5.71 0.31 7.81
CA SER A 319 -6.42 -0.66 8.66
C SER A 319 -6.24 -2.12 8.18
N PHE A 320 -6.17 -2.34 6.86
CA PHE A 320 -5.95 -3.68 6.30
C PHE A 320 -4.48 -4.11 6.20
N THR A 321 -3.54 -3.19 6.34
CA THR A 321 -2.11 -3.48 6.20
C THR A 321 -1.32 -3.08 7.43
N THR A 322 -1.07 -1.78 7.60
CA THR A 322 -0.16 -1.24 8.62
C THR A 322 -0.61 -1.54 10.05
N LEU A 323 -1.91 -1.53 10.30
CA LEU A 323 -2.51 -1.77 11.62
C LEU A 323 -2.98 -3.22 11.82
N ASP A 324 -2.75 -4.11 10.85
CA ASP A 324 -3.13 -5.52 10.93
C ASP A 324 -1.90 -6.41 11.15
N PRO A 325 -1.65 -6.91 12.39
CA PRO A 325 -0.53 -7.80 12.67
C PRO A 325 -0.59 -9.13 11.90
N GLU A 326 -1.79 -9.62 11.56
CA GLU A 326 -1.95 -10.84 10.77
C GLU A 326 -1.43 -10.64 9.33
N PHE A 327 -1.60 -9.44 8.78
CA PHE A 327 -1.09 -9.07 7.46
C PHE A 327 0.44 -9.12 7.40
N VAL A 328 1.12 -8.66 8.45
CA VAL A 328 2.61 -8.61 8.52
C VAL A 328 3.22 -9.98 8.24
N ILE A 329 2.70 -11.01 8.91
CA ILE A 329 3.23 -12.37 8.81
C ILE A 329 2.99 -12.95 7.42
N SER A 330 1.78 -12.80 6.91
CA SER A 330 1.43 -13.27 5.57
C SER A 330 2.24 -12.55 4.50
N ASN A 331 2.44 -11.24 4.65
CA ASN A 331 3.20 -10.42 3.71
C ASN A 331 4.70 -10.77 3.75
N PHE A 332 5.26 -10.97 4.94
CA PHE A 332 6.66 -11.37 5.09
C PHE A 332 6.98 -12.68 4.37
N ALA A 333 6.13 -13.71 4.55
CA ALA A 333 6.30 -14.98 3.86
C ALA A 333 6.26 -14.82 2.32
N ARG A 334 5.36 -13.99 1.81
CA ARG A 334 5.24 -13.67 0.38
C ARG A 334 6.44 -12.89 -0.14
N ASP A 335 6.89 -11.89 0.61
CA ASP A 335 7.98 -11.01 0.20
C ASP A 335 9.32 -11.73 0.14
N ILE A 336 9.63 -12.64 1.07
CA ILE A 336 10.83 -13.50 0.99
C ILE A 336 10.82 -14.33 -0.30
N GLN A 337 9.71 -15.00 -0.59
CA GLN A 337 9.57 -15.83 -1.78
C GLN A 337 9.69 -14.98 -3.07
N SER A 338 8.99 -13.83 -3.11
CA SER A 338 9.07 -12.89 -4.22
C SER A 338 10.49 -12.38 -4.42
N ALA A 339 11.21 -12.07 -3.33
CA ALA A 339 12.58 -11.61 -3.38
C ALA A 339 13.52 -12.66 -3.98
N ILE A 340 13.34 -13.95 -3.67
CA ILE A 340 14.11 -15.04 -4.25
C ILE A 340 13.92 -15.12 -5.77
N PHE A 341 12.66 -15.08 -6.24
CA PHE A 341 12.36 -15.10 -7.67
C PHE A 341 12.93 -13.87 -8.39
N ASN A 342 12.69 -12.70 -7.82
CA ASN A 342 13.09 -11.42 -8.42
C ASN A 342 14.61 -11.23 -8.43
N ALA A 343 15.31 -11.58 -7.33
CA ALA A 343 16.77 -11.53 -7.28
C ALA A 343 17.40 -12.42 -8.34
N THR A 344 16.84 -13.61 -8.55
CA THR A 344 17.30 -14.55 -9.57
C THR A 344 17.13 -13.96 -10.98
N ALA A 345 15.99 -13.32 -11.25
CA ALA A 345 15.74 -12.70 -12.56
C ALA A 345 16.62 -11.48 -12.81
N ASP A 346 16.73 -10.56 -11.84
CA ASP A 346 17.51 -9.33 -11.99
C ASP A 346 19.02 -9.60 -12.16
N ALA A 347 19.56 -10.57 -11.41
CA ALA A 347 20.96 -10.96 -11.58
C ALA A 347 21.26 -11.50 -12.98
N GLU A 348 20.27 -12.13 -13.65
CA GLU A 348 20.45 -12.68 -14.99
C GLU A 348 20.11 -11.70 -16.13
N LEU A 349 19.16 -10.79 -15.89
CA LEU A 349 18.64 -9.89 -16.94
C LEU A 349 19.33 -8.53 -16.95
N ASP A 350 19.64 -7.97 -15.78
CA ASP A 350 20.17 -6.61 -15.68
C ASP A 350 21.70 -6.53 -15.85
N GLY A 351 22.38 -7.67 -15.99
CA GLY A 351 23.82 -7.74 -16.29
C GLY A 351 24.72 -7.02 -15.28
N ASN A 352 24.32 -6.96 -14.02
CA ASN A 352 25.06 -6.28 -12.94
C ASN A 352 26.27 -7.07 -12.43
N GLY A 353 26.62 -8.18 -13.06
CA GLY A 353 27.73 -9.06 -12.63
C GLY A 353 27.45 -9.87 -11.36
N MET A 354 26.24 -9.78 -10.80
CA MET A 354 25.85 -10.47 -9.58
C MET A 354 25.63 -11.97 -9.84
N ASN A 355 26.10 -12.79 -8.91
CA ASN A 355 25.76 -14.20 -8.89
C ASN A 355 24.39 -14.41 -8.21
N ALA A 356 23.40 -14.85 -8.98
CA ALA A 356 22.05 -15.07 -8.50
C ALA A 356 21.96 -16.03 -7.29
N ALA A 357 22.82 -17.06 -7.24
CA ALA A 357 22.86 -18.01 -6.14
C ALA A 357 23.41 -17.36 -4.86
N ASP A 358 24.46 -16.56 -4.97
CA ASP A 358 25.06 -15.85 -3.84
C ASP A 358 24.09 -14.83 -3.26
N VAL A 359 23.45 -14.03 -4.11
CA VAL A 359 22.44 -13.07 -3.69
C VAL A 359 21.28 -13.76 -2.96
N ARG A 360 20.73 -14.82 -3.52
CA ARG A 360 19.66 -15.60 -2.90
C ARG A 360 20.10 -16.19 -1.55
N ASN A 361 21.27 -16.81 -1.49
CA ASN A 361 21.77 -17.42 -0.27
C ASN A 361 22.04 -16.35 0.80
N ARG A 362 22.54 -15.18 0.41
CA ARG A 362 22.77 -14.06 1.35
C ARG A 362 21.44 -13.56 1.92
N ILE A 363 20.43 -13.35 1.07
CA ILE A 363 19.09 -12.94 1.53
C ILE A 363 18.56 -13.95 2.55
N MET A 364 18.57 -15.24 2.23
CA MET A 364 18.06 -16.30 3.10
C MET A 364 18.75 -16.34 4.48
N ARG A 365 20.07 -16.10 4.53
CA ARG A 365 20.85 -16.14 5.78
C ARG A 365 20.70 -14.87 6.62
N SER A 366 20.52 -13.71 5.99
CA SER A 366 20.59 -12.41 6.69
C SER A 366 19.24 -11.81 7.05
N VAL A 367 18.14 -12.22 6.43
CA VAL A 367 16.81 -11.61 6.66
C VAL A 367 16.40 -11.64 8.13
N PHE A 368 16.47 -12.79 8.82
CA PHE A 368 16.04 -12.88 10.22
C PHE A 368 16.97 -12.13 11.19
N PRO A 369 18.32 -12.20 11.10
CA PRO A 369 19.20 -11.36 11.89
C PRO A 369 18.96 -9.85 11.69
N LEU A 370 18.78 -9.42 10.44
CA LEU A 370 18.49 -8.02 10.10
C LEU A 370 17.12 -7.57 10.63
N MET A 371 16.09 -8.41 10.46
CA MET A 371 14.76 -8.13 11.01
C MET A 371 14.82 -7.91 12.52
N LYS A 372 15.54 -8.79 13.26
CA LYS A 372 15.74 -8.63 14.70
C LYS A 372 16.46 -7.32 15.05
N SER A 373 17.46 -6.93 14.27
CA SER A 373 18.18 -5.66 14.45
C SER A 373 17.30 -4.45 14.18
N LEU A 374 16.50 -4.47 13.11
CA LEU A 374 15.57 -3.39 12.76
C LEU A 374 14.42 -3.25 13.78
N ILE A 375 13.90 -4.35 14.32
CA ILE A 375 12.90 -4.33 15.40
C ILE A 375 13.51 -3.72 16.68
N LYS A 376 14.78 -3.99 16.99
CA LYS A 376 15.46 -3.34 18.12
C LYS A 376 15.55 -1.83 17.92
N ASP A 377 15.97 -1.39 16.72
CA ASP A 377 16.05 0.03 16.36
C ASP A 377 14.68 0.72 16.45
N ALA A 378 13.63 0.10 15.92
CA ALA A 378 12.25 0.58 16.03
C ALA A 378 11.73 0.73 17.46
N ARG A 379 12.30 -0.04 18.40
CA ARG A 379 12.02 0.04 19.85
C ARG A 379 12.97 0.97 20.61
N GLY A 380 13.81 1.74 19.92
CA GLY A 380 14.80 2.63 20.53
C GLY A 380 15.97 1.91 21.21
N LYS A 381 16.24 0.66 20.83
CA LYS A 381 17.37 -0.13 21.32
C LYS A 381 18.47 -0.16 20.29
N ASP A 382 19.72 -0.33 20.73
CA ASP A 382 20.86 -0.35 19.83
C ASP A 382 20.85 -1.53 18.86
N MET A 383 21.02 -1.22 17.60
CA MET A 383 21.32 -2.15 16.52
C MET A 383 22.80 -2.55 16.58
N SER A 384 23.16 -3.74 16.05
CA SER A 384 24.57 -4.10 15.90
C SER A 384 25.30 -3.08 15.02
N PRO A 385 26.58 -2.71 15.35
CA PRO A 385 27.33 -1.69 14.60
C PRO A 385 27.43 -2.00 13.10
N GLU A 386 27.67 -3.24 12.73
CA GLU A 386 27.74 -3.69 11.34
C GLU A 386 26.42 -3.45 10.57
N HIS A 387 25.30 -3.85 11.15
CA HIS A 387 23.99 -3.65 10.54
C HIS A 387 23.63 -2.17 10.47
N ARG A 388 24.06 -1.36 11.45
CA ARG A 388 23.81 0.08 11.48
C ARG A 388 24.46 0.79 10.30
N VAL A 389 25.72 0.48 10.00
CA VAL A 389 26.44 1.09 8.86
C VAL A 389 25.68 0.86 7.55
N PHE A 390 25.37 -0.39 7.25
CA PHE A 390 24.61 -0.72 6.03
C PHE A 390 23.21 -0.14 6.03
N TYR A 391 22.54 -0.07 7.18
CA TYR A 391 21.20 0.51 7.26
C TYR A 391 21.19 2.02 7.01
N GLU A 392 22.17 2.75 7.57
CA GLU A 392 22.29 4.18 7.32
C GLU A 392 22.66 4.47 5.85
N GLU A 393 23.58 3.70 5.25
CA GLU A 393 23.85 3.78 3.81
C GLU A 393 22.60 3.51 2.98
N PHE A 394 21.90 2.41 3.26
CA PHE A 394 20.68 2.00 2.57
C PHE A 394 19.59 3.09 2.62
N LYS A 395 19.42 3.75 3.76
CA LYS A 395 18.49 4.89 3.91
C LYS A 395 18.95 6.10 3.09
N ALA A 396 20.22 6.47 3.23
CA ALA A 396 20.79 7.62 2.53
C ALA A 396 20.72 7.47 1.01
N ASP A 397 20.90 6.24 0.50
CA ASP A 397 20.80 5.91 -0.92
C ASP A 397 19.36 5.74 -1.41
N GLY A 398 18.37 5.89 -0.52
CA GLY A 398 16.94 5.86 -0.88
C GLY A 398 16.35 4.48 -1.06
N GLY A 399 17.02 3.43 -0.59
CA GLY A 399 16.53 2.05 -0.66
C GLY A 399 15.37 1.75 0.28
N LYS A 400 15.28 2.47 1.42
CA LYS A 400 14.18 2.32 2.37
C LYS A 400 12.86 2.74 1.74
N THR A 401 11.85 1.91 1.93
CA THR A 401 10.46 2.25 1.65
C THR A 401 9.65 1.98 2.90
N GLY A 402 8.55 2.68 3.07
CA GLY A 402 7.66 2.47 4.21
C GLY A 402 6.26 2.97 3.90
N TRP A 403 5.27 2.37 4.51
CA TRP A 403 3.87 2.77 4.39
C TRP A 403 3.60 4.15 4.99
N ALA A 404 4.44 4.60 5.93
CA ALA A 404 4.35 5.94 6.53
C ALA A 404 4.57 7.06 5.50
N TYR A 405 5.24 6.76 4.39
CA TYR A 405 5.44 7.67 3.24
C TYR A 405 4.33 7.57 2.18
N ALA A 406 3.18 6.98 2.52
CA ALA A 406 2.03 6.83 1.62
C ALA A 406 1.39 8.17 1.20
N LYS A 407 1.72 9.28 1.86
CA LYS A 407 1.35 10.61 1.39
C LYS A 407 2.36 11.04 0.31
N PRO A 408 1.90 11.37 -0.91
CA PRO A 408 2.79 11.88 -1.94
C PRO A 408 3.60 13.07 -1.43
N LEU A 409 4.89 13.13 -1.73
CA LEU A 409 5.76 14.25 -1.34
C LEU A 409 5.22 15.59 -1.86
N GLU A 410 4.50 15.54 -2.98
CA GLU A 410 3.80 16.67 -3.58
C GLU A 410 2.68 17.20 -2.67
N ASP A 411 1.92 16.31 -2.04
CA ASP A 411 0.86 16.70 -1.09
C ASP A 411 1.47 17.28 0.19
N ILE A 412 2.61 16.75 0.64
CA ILE A 412 3.37 17.29 1.77
C ILE A 412 3.87 18.72 1.42
N ALA A 413 4.46 18.88 0.24
CA ALA A 413 4.93 20.18 -0.23
C ALA A 413 3.78 21.18 -0.38
N ALA A 414 2.61 20.75 -0.88
CA ALA A 414 1.44 21.60 -1.01
C ALA A 414 0.88 22.04 0.36
N ASP A 415 0.77 21.11 1.31
CA ASP A 415 0.32 21.43 2.69
C ASP A 415 1.29 22.41 3.39
N LEU A 416 2.60 22.19 3.27
CA LEU A 416 3.64 23.08 3.82
C LEU A 416 3.57 24.50 3.24
N ASN A 417 3.24 24.62 1.94
CA ASN A 417 3.08 25.93 1.30
C ASN A 417 1.77 26.63 1.69
N ALA A 418 0.68 25.86 1.91
CA ALA A 418 -0.65 26.41 2.17
C ALA A 418 -0.86 26.82 3.64
N ASN A 419 -0.40 25.99 4.57
CA ASN A 419 -0.59 26.18 6.02
C ASN A 419 0.64 25.65 6.78
N PRO A 420 1.72 26.42 6.89
CA PRO A 420 2.97 25.96 7.52
C PRO A 420 2.77 25.39 8.92
N ASP A 421 1.98 26.06 9.77
CA ASP A 421 1.78 25.67 11.18
C ASP A 421 1.11 24.32 11.34
N LYS A 422 -0.05 24.16 10.71
CA LYS A 422 -0.79 22.88 10.72
C LYS A 422 -0.06 21.77 10.00
N ALA A 423 0.73 22.11 8.97
CA ALA A 423 1.48 21.15 8.22
C ALA A 423 2.72 20.68 8.97
N VAL A 424 3.43 21.56 9.68
CA VAL A 424 4.57 21.22 10.52
C VAL A 424 4.13 20.24 11.63
N ASP A 425 3.05 20.53 12.34
CA ASP A 425 2.51 19.63 13.34
C ASP A 425 2.06 18.29 12.75
N LYS A 426 1.47 18.29 11.56
CA LYS A 426 0.96 17.10 10.88
C LYS A 426 2.06 16.27 10.21
N VAL A 427 3.09 16.91 9.69
CA VAL A 427 4.24 16.27 9.04
C VAL A 427 5.24 15.75 10.07
N LEU A 428 5.42 16.49 11.16
CA LEU A 428 6.46 16.24 12.16
C LEU A 428 5.93 15.63 13.45
N GLY A 429 4.61 15.41 13.59
CA GLY A 429 4.26 14.99 14.89
C GLY A 429 3.00 14.34 15.20
N THR A 430 2.68 13.72 16.04
CA THR A 430 1.71 13.46 17.10
C THR A 430 0.88 12.19 17.00
N VAL A 431 0.76 11.51 15.88
CA VAL A 431 0.02 10.24 15.80
C VAL A 431 0.89 9.03 16.18
N ARG A 432 2.16 9.26 16.49
CA ARG A 432 3.23 8.24 16.60
C ARG A 432 3.25 7.36 17.87
N LYS A 433 2.50 7.64 18.93
CA LYS A 433 2.78 6.95 20.21
C LYS A 433 2.13 5.57 20.40
N VAL A 434 1.03 5.26 19.75
CA VAL A 434 0.36 3.94 19.88
C VAL A 434 0.45 3.12 18.58
N THR A 435 0.30 3.75 17.44
CA THR A 435 0.46 3.11 16.12
C THR A 435 1.94 2.86 15.77
N GLY A 436 2.86 3.63 16.33
CA GLY A 436 4.30 3.61 16.00
C GLY A 436 5.00 2.28 16.25
N LEU A 437 4.58 1.49 17.23
CA LEU A 437 5.20 0.17 17.48
C LEU A 437 4.82 -0.86 16.42
N ILE A 438 3.56 -0.91 16.03
CA ILE A 438 3.08 -1.84 14.99
C ILE A 438 3.64 -1.41 13.63
N GLU A 439 3.59 -0.11 13.31
CA GLU A 439 4.18 0.46 12.11
C GLU A 439 5.70 0.20 12.05
N GLY A 440 6.42 0.39 13.15
CA GLY A 440 7.86 0.14 13.23
C GLY A 440 8.23 -1.33 13.04
N VAL A 441 7.41 -2.27 13.53
CA VAL A 441 7.61 -3.70 13.30
C VAL A 441 7.32 -4.05 11.83
N ASN A 442 6.26 -3.50 11.24
CA ASN A 442 5.94 -3.70 9.84
C ASN A 442 7.06 -3.18 8.91
N ASP A 443 7.53 -1.96 9.17
CA ASP A 443 8.65 -1.37 8.44
C ASP A 443 9.94 -2.19 8.61
N ALA A 444 10.21 -2.71 9.81
CA ALA A 444 11.36 -3.56 10.07
C ALA A 444 11.30 -4.88 9.29
N VAL A 445 10.14 -5.50 9.23
CA VAL A 445 9.90 -6.75 8.49
C VAL A 445 10.13 -6.52 6.99
N GLU A 446 9.46 -5.52 6.40
CA GLU A 446 9.59 -5.20 4.97
C GLU A 446 11.02 -4.79 4.59
N ASN A 447 11.63 -3.91 5.37
CA ASN A 447 12.98 -3.43 5.07
C ASN A 447 14.07 -4.44 5.37
N SER A 448 13.83 -5.49 6.18
CA SER A 448 14.82 -6.55 6.42
C SER A 448 15.17 -7.32 5.13
N ILE A 449 14.18 -7.58 4.29
CA ILE A 449 14.35 -8.26 3.00
C ILE A 449 15.14 -7.36 2.04
N ARG A 450 14.74 -6.09 1.94
CA ARG A 450 15.41 -5.11 1.07
C ARG A 450 16.84 -4.81 1.52
N LEU A 451 17.06 -4.64 2.80
CA LEU A 451 18.40 -4.43 3.35
C LEU A 451 19.29 -5.67 3.12
N SER A 452 18.74 -6.89 3.23
CA SER A 452 19.47 -8.11 2.88
C SER A 452 19.93 -8.09 1.43
N ALA A 453 19.04 -7.67 0.52
CA ALA A 453 19.35 -7.56 -0.90
C ALA A 453 20.38 -6.45 -1.19
N TYR A 454 20.26 -5.32 -0.49
CA TYR A 454 21.25 -4.23 -0.57
C TYR A 454 22.65 -4.72 -0.17
N ILE A 455 22.78 -5.36 0.98
CA ILE A 455 24.05 -5.92 1.46
C ILE A 455 24.60 -6.93 0.46
N ALA A 456 23.74 -7.84 -0.05
CA ALA A 456 24.16 -8.83 -1.04
C ALA A 456 24.69 -8.17 -2.31
N ALA A 457 24.06 -7.14 -2.83
CA ALA A 457 24.52 -6.40 -4.00
C ALA A 457 25.84 -5.67 -3.72
N ARG A 458 25.97 -5.02 -2.55
CA ARG A 458 27.19 -4.32 -2.13
C ARG A 458 28.39 -5.28 -2.03
N GLU A 459 28.20 -6.46 -1.43
CA GLU A 459 29.22 -7.50 -1.30
C GLU A 459 29.64 -8.09 -2.68
N ASN A 460 28.74 -8.03 -3.68
CA ASN A 460 29.05 -8.38 -5.06
C ASN A 460 29.66 -7.21 -5.89
N GLY A 461 30.06 -6.11 -5.23
CA GLY A 461 30.77 -4.98 -5.86
C GLY A 461 29.86 -4.00 -6.61
N VAL A 462 28.53 -4.08 -6.44
CA VAL A 462 27.59 -3.13 -7.04
C VAL A 462 27.70 -1.77 -6.36
N SER A 463 27.60 -0.66 -7.13
CA SER A 463 27.61 0.70 -6.59
C SER A 463 26.46 0.90 -5.60
N ARG A 464 26.62 1.86 -4.67
CA ARG A 464 25.65 2.13 -3.60
C ARG A 464 24.24 2.39 -4.16
N GLU A 465 24.11 3.29 -5.13
CA GLU A 465 22.81 3.65 -5.69
C GLU A 465 22.17 2.48 -6.46
N LYS A 466 22.94 1.76 -7.28
CA LYS A 466 22.43 0.56 -7.97
C LYS A 466 22.03 -0.55 -7.01
N ALA A 467 22.77 -0.72 -5.92
CA ALA A 467 22.41 -1.67 -4.86
C ALA A 467 21.09 -1.25 -4.16
N ALA A 468 20.89 0.06 -3.94
CA ALA A 468 19.64 0.59 -3.39
C ALA A 468 18.46 0.44 -4.37
N GLU A 469 18.67 0.67 -5.66
CA GLU A 469 17.69 0.42 -6.71
C GLU A 469 17.30 -1.06 -6.77
N PHE A 470 18.29 -1.95 -6.82
CA PHE A 470 18.08 -3.40 -6.78
C PHE A 470 17.24 -3.81 -5.56
N ALA A 471 17.65 -3.37 -4.36
CA ALA A 471 16.95 -3.66 -3.13
C ALA A 471 15.50 -3.15 -3.11
N LYS A 472 15.26 -1.97 -3.68
CA LYS A 472 13.93 -1.37 -3.78
C LYS A 472 13.02 -2.11 -4.74
N ASN A 473 13.58 -2.65 -5.81
CA ASN A 473 12.84 -3.37 -6.85
C ASN A 473 12.73 -4.87 -6.58
N ILE A 474 13.39 -5.42 -5.55
CA ILE A 474 13.36 -6.86 -5.25
C ILE A 474 11.99 -7.34 -4.79
N THR A 475 11.24 -6.47 -4.14
CA THR A 475 9.80 -6.61 -3.87
C THR A 475 9.03 -5.64 -4.75
N VAL A 476 7.75 -5.39 -4.44
CA VAL A 476 6.94 -4.42 -5.20
C VAL A 476 7.35 -2.98 -4.85
N ASN A 477 7.69 -2.17 -5.86
CA ASN A 477 8.00 -0.76 -5.68
C ASN A 477 6.73 0.10 -5.73
N PHE A 478 6.14 0.37 -4.58
CA PHE A 478 4.89 1.14 -4.44
C PHE A 478 5.04 2.64 -4.75
N ASN A 479 6.26 3.16 -4.86
CA ASN A 479 6.51 4.57 -5.16
C ASN A 479 6.30 4.89 -6.65
N LYS A 480 6.39 3.90 -7.54
CA LYS A 480 6.04 4.07 -8.95
C LYS A 480 4.53 4.07 -9.14
N SER A 481 4.05 4.95 -9.99
CA SER A 481 2.64 4.99 -10.40
C SER A 481 2.48 5.63 -11.77
N GLY A 482 1.48 5.15 -12.53
CA GLY A 482 1.12 5.77 -13.81
C GLY A 482 0.36 7.10 -13.64
N GLU A 483 0.03 7.72 -14.77
CA GLU A 483 -0.71 8.99 -14.81
C GLU A 483 -2.07 8.91 -14.11
N MET A 484 -2.77 7.76 -14.21
CA MET A 484 -4.05 7.49 -13.57
C MET A 484 -3.93 6.99 -12.11
N GLY A 485 -2.72 6.76 -11.62
CA GLY A 485 -2.48 6.07 -10.35
C GLY A 485 -3.15 6.73 -9.14
N GLN A 486 -3.18 8.07 -9.08
CA GLN A 486 -3.82 8.79 -7.97
C GLN A 486 -5.34 8.61 -7.95
N VAL A 487 -5.99 8.65 -9.11
CA VAL A 487 -7.44 8.47 -9.26
C VAL A 487 -7.81 7.02 -8.96
N ALA A 488 -7.11 6.09 -9.58
CA ALA A 488 -7.36 4.67 -9.43
C ALA A 488 -7.14 4.17 -7.98
N ASN A 489 -6.10 4.66 -7.29
CA ASN A 489 -5.86 4.34 -5.87
C ASN A 489 -6.90 4.93 -4.91
N ALA A 490 -7.57 6.01 -5.27
CA ALA A 490 -8.67 6.54 -4.47
C ALA A 490 -9.93 5.67 -4.59
N ILE A 491 -10.12 5.03 -5.73
CA ILE A 491 -11.27 4.17 -6.02
C ILE A 491 -11.02 2.73 -5.53
N TYR A 492 -9.84 2.17 -5.83
CA TYR A 492 -9.45 0.80 -5.52
C TYR A 492 -8.23 0.77 -4.61
N LEU A 493 -8.34 0.21 -3.41
CA LEU A 493 -7.35 0.31 -2.33
C LEU A 493 -5.93 -0.12 -2.72
N PHE A 494 -5.81 -1.18 -3.50
CA PHE A 494 -4.54 -1.80 -3.84
C PHE A 494 -4.23 -1.76 -5.34
N PHE A 495 -4.83 -0.81 -6.07
CA PHE A 495 -4.65 -0.69 -7.52
C PHE A 495 -3.17 -0.63 -7.91
N ASN A 496 -2.42 0.30 -7.32
CA ASN A 496 -1.00 0.46 -7.64
C ASN A 496 -0.18 -0.79 -7.26
N ALA A 497 -0.50 -1.43 -6.14
CA ALA A 497 0.18 -2.65 -5.71
C ALA A 497 0.00 -3.78 -6.74
N SER A 498 -1.21 -3.98 -7.23
CA SER A 498 -1.53 -4.99 -8.24
C SER A 498 -0.82 -4.71 -9.57
N VAL A 499 -0.85 -3.46 -10.04
CA VAL A 499 -0.18 -3.05 -11.29
C VAL A 499 1.33 -3.26 -11.19
N GLN A 500 1.96 -2.78 -10.11
CA GLN A 500 3.41 -2.93 -9.93
C GLN A 500 3.82 -4.39 -9.74
N GLY A 501 3.03 -5.18 -8.99
CA GLY A 501 3.24 -6.62 -8.81
C GLY A 501 3.15 -7.38 -10.14
N THR A 502 2.13 -7.12 -10.96
CA THR A 502 1.96 -7.72 -12.30
C THR A 502 3.13 -7.37 -13.23
N ALA A 503 3.51 -6.09 -13.25
CA ALA A 503 4.65 -5.64 -14.06
C ALA A 503 5.97 -6.31 -13.61
N ARG A 504 6.15 -6.49 -12.32
CA ARG A 504 7.32 -7.16 -11.75
C ARG A 504 7.40 -8.63 -12.18
N ILE A 505 6.29 -9.36 -12.09
CA ILE A 505 6.21 -10.76 -12.54
C ILE A 505 6.46 -10.86 -14.03
N ALA A 506 5.87 -9.98 -14.84
CA ALA A 506 6.10 -9.95 -16.28
C ALA A 506 7.59 -9.75 -16.60
N LYS A 507 8.30 -8.84 -15.90
CA LYS A 507 9.75 -8.68 -16.00
C LYS A 507 10.49 -9.96 -15.63
N THR A 508 10.15 -10.57 -14.51
CA THR A 508 10.80 -11.77 -13.98
C THR A 508 10.66 -12.97 -14.91
N LEU A 509 9.54 -13.07 -15.63
CA LEU A 509 9.27 -14.13 -16.61
C LEU A 509 9.77 -13.79 -18.03
N THR A 510 10.46 -12.67 -18.22
CA THR A 510 11.01 -12.32 -19.54
C THR A 510 12.16 -13.27 -19.91
N LEU A 511 12.19 -13.68 -21.17
CA LEU A 511 13.30 -14.47 -21.71
C LEU A 511 14.58 -13.62 -21.79
N LYS A 512 15.74 -14.26 -21.64
CA LYS A 512 17.03 -13.63 -21.92
C LYS A 512 17.06 -13.09 -23.36
N PRO A 513 17.85 -12.05 -23.64
CA PRO A 513 18.00 -11.49 -24.98
C PRO A 513 18.33 -12.55 -26.01
N LYS A 514 17.91 -12.35 -27.25
CA LYS A 514 18.16 -13.29 -28.37
C LYS A 514 19.64 -13.46 -28.67
N PHE A 515 20.41 -12.40 -28.51
CA PHE A 515 21.85 -12.39 -28.70
C PHE A 515 22.55 -12.23 -27.36
N ASP A 516 23.72 -12.80 -27.19
CA ASP A 516 24.58 -12.58 -26.04
C ASP A 516 25.42 -11.29 -26.20
N ASP A 517 26.25 -10.99 -25.19
CA ASP A 517 27.09 -9.78 -25.18
C ASP A 517 28.18 -9.80 -26.24
N PHE A 518 28.40 -10.95 -26.86
CA PHE A 518 29.35 -11.17 -27.99
C PHE A 518 28.65 -11.24 -29.35
N GLY A 519 27.35 -10.98 -29.42
CA GLY A 519 26.55 -11.00 -30.64
C GLY A 519 26.18 -12.42 -31.15
N GLN A 520 26.42 -13.48 -30.34
CA GLN A 520 26.02 -14.83 -30.70
C GLN A 520 24.55 -15.08 -30.40
N GLN A 521 23.86 -15.78 -31.30
CA GLN A 521 22.44 -16.09 -31.12
C GLN A 521 22.24 -17.20 -30.09
N ARG A 522 21.51 -16.92 -29.05
CA ARG A 522 21.08 -17.91 -28.03
C ARG A 522 19.94 -18.78 -28.57
N SER A 523 20.02 -20.08 -28.35
CA SER A 523 18.88 -21.00 -28.58
C SER A 523 17.74 -20.68 -27.59
N TYR A 524 16.52 -21.18 -27.88
CA TYR A 524 15.38 -20.98 -26.99
C TYR A 524 15.64 -21.46 -25.53
N ALA A 525 16.26 -22.64 -25.41
CA ALA A 525 16.64 -23.23 -24.13
C ALA A 525 17.64 -22.37 -23.33
N GLN A 526 18.58 -21.72 -24.01
CA GLN A 526 19.55 -20.79 -23.40
C GLN A 526 18.90 -19.45 -22.97
N ARG A 527 17.76 -19.11 -23.56
CA ARG A 527 16.99 -17.90 -23.21
C ARG A 527 16.08 -18.10 -21.99
N ILE A 528 15.80 -19.34 -21.59
CA ILE A 528 15.02 -19.63 -20.40
C ILE A 528 15.81 -19.21 -19.16
N THR A 529 15.23 -18.31 -18.36
CA THR A 529 15.83 -17.84 -17.11
C THR A 529 15.67 -18.86 -15.99
N ASN A 530 16.53 -18.75 -14.97
CA ASN A 530 16.35 -19.56 -13.76
C ASN A 530 15.06 -19.22 -13.02
N ALA A 531 14.55 -18.00 -13.12
CA ALA A 531 13.24 -17.62 -12.58
C ALA A 531 12.09 -18.38 -13.25
N GLN A 532 12.15 -18.58 -14.58
CA GLN A 532 11.18 -19.41 -15.30
C GLN A 532 11.28 -20.89 -14.89
N LYS A 533 12.51 -21.40 -14.70
CA LYS A 533 12.74 -22.76 -14.19
C LYS A 533 12.17 -22.93 -12.79
N LEU A 534 12.32 -21.92 -11.91
CA LEU A 534 11.73 -21.94 -10.57
C LEU A 534 10.19 -21.94 -10.64
N ALA A 535 9.58 -21.14 -11.51
CA ALA A 535 8.13 -21.11 -11.72
C ALA A 535 7.61 -22.49 -12.17
N PHE A 536 8.30 -23.12 -13.15
CA PHE A 536 7.98 -24.48 -13.58
C PHE A 536 8.16 -25.52 -12.44
N SER A 537 9.26 -25.39 -11.67
CA SER A 537 9.50 -26.27 -10.51
C SER A 537 8.41 -26.11 -9.45
N LEU A 538 7.90 -24.89 -9.22
CA LEU A 538 6.77 -24.65 -8.33
C LEU A 538 5.51 -25.37 -8.81
N THR A 539 5.21 -25.32 -10.12
CA THR A 539 4.10 -26.04 -10.72
C THR A 539 4.22 -27.55 -10.48
N MET A 540 5.37 -28.14 -10.80
CA MET A 540 5.61 -29.58 -10.58
C MET A 540 5.56 -29.98 -9.11
N PHE A 541 6.18 -29.19 -8.26
CA PHE A 541 6.15 -29.39 -6.81
C PHE A 541 4.72 -29.35 -6.26
N SER A 542 3.92 -28.38 -6.68
CA SER A 542 2.52 -28.22 -6.23
C SER A 542 1.64 -29.37 -6.73
N ALA A 543 1.88 -29.87 -7.95
CA ALA A 543 1.18 -31.05 -8.46
C ALA A 543 1.49 -32.28 -7.60
N MET A 544 2.77 -32.53 -7.31
CA MET A 544 3.20 -33.63 -6.45
C MET A 544 2.65 -33.49 -5.02
N LEU A 545 2.72 -32.28 -4.46
CA LEU A 545 2.22 -32.00 -3.11
C LEU A 545 0.71 -32.18 -3.03
N SER A 546 -0.06 -31.75 -4.02
CA SER A 546 -1.52 -31.99 -4.09
C SER A 546 -1.85 -33.48 -4.09
N ALA A 547 -1.11 -34.27 -4.87
CA ALA A 547 -1.27 -35.71 -4.87
C ALA A 547 -0.93 -36.34 -3.51
N VAL A 548 0.14 -35.88 -2.85
CA VAL A 548 0.51 -36.35 -1.49
C VAL A 548 -0.54 -35.94 -0.46
N ASN A 549 -1.05 -34.72 -0.53
CA ASN A 549 -2.11 -34.25 0.35
C ASN A 549 -3.37 -35.10 0.26
N GLN A 550 -3.76 -35.46 -0.96
CA GLN A 550 -4.91 -36.33 -1.18
C GLN A 550 -4.67 -37.74 -0.62
N ALA A 551 -3.44 -38.26 -0.71
CA ALA A 551 -3.07 -39.56 -0.17
C ALA A 551 -2.98 -39.57 1.39
N ILE A 552 -2.69 -38.45 2.03
CA ILE A 552 -2.63 -38.31 3.50
C ILE A 552 -4.01 -38.01 4.09
N SER A 553 -4.88 -37.36 3.31
CA SER A 553 -6.20 -36.94 3.77
C SER A 553 -7.06 -38.11 4.16
N ASP A 554 -7.71 -38.00 5.30
CA ASP A 554 -8.79 -38.94 5.66
C ASP A 554 -10.02 -38.68 4.78
N GLU A 555 -10.84 -39.70 4.65
CA GLU A 555 -12.19 -39.59 4.09
C GLU A 555 -13.17 -39.26 5.21
N ASP A 556 -14.19 -38.51 4.89
CA ASP A 556 -15.30 -38.31 5.79
C ASP A 556 -16.27 -39.53 5.75
N GLU A 557 -17.38 -39.42 6.48
CA GLU A 557 -18.41 -40.45 6.52
C GLU A 557 -19.05 -40.74 5.15
N ASP A 558 -18.87 -39.86 4.18
CA ASP A 558 -19.37 -39.94 2.80
C ASP A 558 -18.32 -40.46 1.80
N GLY A 559 -17.09 -40.69 2.24
CA GLY A 559 -15.97 -41.09 1.40
C GLY A 559 -15.35 -39.91 0.65
N GLU A 560 -15.63 -38.64 1.04
CA GLU A 560 -15.00 -37.46 0.45
C GLU A 560 -13.76 -37.04 1.23
N LEU A 561 -12.63 -36.84 0.54
CA LEU A 561 -11.39 -36.47 1.17
C LEU A 561 -11.48 -35.07 1.84
N PHE A 562 -11.02 -34.96 3.07
CA PHE A 562 -10.98 -33.64 3.75
C PHE A 562 -10.16 -32.61 3.01
N TYR A 563 -9.12 -33.00 2.26
CA TYR A 563 -8.36 -32.09 1.39
C TYR A 563 -9.25 -31.42 0.34
N ASN A 564 -10.24 -32.12 -0.22
CA ASN A 564 -11.15 -31.58 -1.22
C ASN A 564 -12.12 -30.56 -0.61
N LYS A 565 -12.39 -30.64 0.69
CA LYS A 565 -13.22 -29.69 1.44
C LYS A 565 -12.52 -28.39 1.79
N ILE A 566 -11.20 -28.27 1.56
CA ILE A 566 -10.47 -27.01 1.69
C ILE A 566 -10.94 -26.08 0.58
N SER A 567 -11.43 -24.89 0.95
CA SER A 567 -11.98 -23.94 -0.02
C SER A 567 -10.95 -23.53 -1.09
N ASP A 568 -11.41 -23.33 -2.31
CA ASP A 568 -10.58 -22.83 -3.40
C ASP A 568 -9.90 -21.49 -3.04
N TYR A 569 -10.56 -20.64 -2.27
CA TYR A 569 -9.99 -19.40 -1.75
C TYR A 569 -8.69 -19.62 -0.94
N GLU A 570 -8.64 -20.67 -0.11
CA GLU A 570 -7.43 -21.01 0.65
C GLU A 570 -6.37 -21.64 -0.26
N LYS A 571 -6.76 -22.55 -1.15
CA LYS A 571 -5.85 -23.21 -2.12
C LYS A 571 -5.24 -22.20 -3.10
N GLU A 572 -6.02 -21.23 -3.57
CA GLU A 572 -5.54 -20.19 -4.49
C GLU A 572 -4.42 -19.33 -3.91
N ARG A 573 -4.40 -19.11 -2.61
CA ARG A 573 -3.51 -18.14 -1.94
C ARG A 573 -2.38 -18.76 -1.16
N ASN A 574 -2.48 -20.07 -0.89
CA ASN A 574 -1.55 -20.76 -0.01
C ASN A 574 -1.11 -22.09 -0.62
N LEU A 575 0.13 -22.45 -0.36
CA LEU A 575 0.57 -23.82 -0.49
C LEU A 575 0.01 -24.62 0.71
N ILE A 576 -0.80 -25.61 0.44
CA ILE A 576 -1.44 -26.45 1.46
C ILE A 576 -0.57 -27.68 1.70
N ILE A 577 -0.30 -27.98 2.96
CA ILE A 577 0.42 -29.19 3.40
C ILE A 577 -0.42 -29.87 4.45
N MET A 578 -1.04 -31.02 4.12
CA MET A 578 -1.75 -31.83 5.09
C MET A 578 -0.78 -32.33 6.16
N LEU A 579 -1.12 -32.13 7.43
CA LEU A 579 -0.35 -32.62 8.59
C LEU A 579 -0.83 -34.00 9.03
N ASP A 580 -2.13 -34.17 8.96
CA ASP A 580 -2.86 -35.41 9.24
C ASP A 580 -4.12 -35.46 8.37
N GLY A 581 -5.02 -36.38 8.61
CA GLY A 581 -6.23 -36.55 7.83
C GLY A 581 -7.13 -35.32 7.71
N LYS A 582 -7.05 -34.36 8.65
CA LYS A 582 -7.97 -33.21 8.75
C LYS A 582 -7.28 -31.86 8.82
N ASN A 583 -6.09 -31.80 9.40
CA ASN A 583 -5.37 -30.58 9.69
C ASN A 583 -4.31 -30.29 8.64
N TYR A 584 -4.08 -29.01 8.35
CA TYR A 584 -3.12 -28.61 7.33
C TYR A 584 -2.37 -27.33 7.70
N LEU A 585 -1.15 -27.21 7.19
CA LEU A 585 -0.39 -25.95 7.18
C LEU A 585 -0.71 -25.16 5.92
N LYS A 586 -0.71 -23.85 6.08
CA LYS A 586 -0.84 -22.84 5.01
C LYS A 586 0.44 -22.05 4.90
N ILE A 587 1.07 -22.09 3.74
CA ILE A 587 2.21 -21.22 3.43
C ILE A 587 1.73 -20.23 2.38
N PRO A 588 1.59 -18.93 2.73
CA PRO A 588 1.15 -17.91 1.77
C PRO A 588 2.04 -17.90 0.53
N LEU A 589 1.45 -18.01 -0.66
CA LEU A 589 2.16 -17.98 -1.93
C LEU A 589 2.51 -16.54 -2.34
N PRO A 590 3.64 -16.33 -3.04
CA PRO A 590 4.02 -15.03 -3.55
C PRO A 590 2.98 -14.52 -4.53
N TYR A 591 2.74 -13.22 -4.50
CA TYR A 591 1.75 -12.57 -5.33
C TYR A 591 2.02 -12.82 -6.83
N GLY A 592 1.04 -13.40 -7.52
CA GLY A 592 1.10 -13.78 -8.94
C GLY A 592 1.85 -15.09 -9.24
N TYR A 593 2.75 -15.56 -8.38
CA TYR A 593 3.39 -16.87 -8.53
C TYR A 593 2.47 -18.01 -8.10
N ASN A 594 1.45 -17.71 -7.32
CA ASN A 594 0.39 -18.65 -6.94
C ASN A 594 -0.33 -19.25 -8.16
N VAL A 595 -0.40 -18.58 -9.30
CA VAL A 595 -0.96 -19.12 -10.55
C VAL A 595 -0.22 -20.38 -11.01
N PHE A 596 1.10 -20.43 -10.84
CA PHE A 596 1.91 -21.61 -11.18
C PHE A 596 1.65 -22.76 -10.20
N SER A 597 1.53 -22.45 -8.92
CA SER A 597 1.17 -23.44 -7.89
C SER A 597 -0.23 -24.00 -8.15
N ASN A 598 -1.18 -23.14 -8.44
CA ASN A 598 -2.57 -23.52 -8.69
C ASN A 598 -2.72 -24.35 -9.99
N LEU A 599 -1.92 -24.05 -11.01
CA LEU A 599 -1.84 -24.89 -12.21
C LEU A 599 -1.39 -26.30 -11.86
N GLY A 600 -0.38 -26.47 -11.01
CA GLY A 600 0.07 -27.78 -10.54
C GLY A 600 -1.01 -28.50 -9.75
N THR A 601 -1.65 -27.82 -8.79
CA THR A 601 -2.75 -28.35 -8.00
C THR A 601 -3.93 -28.79 -8.87
N ALA A 602 -4.36 -27.96 -9.83
CA ALA A 602 -5.46 -28.29 -10.74
C ALA A 602 -5.15 -29.52 -11.61
N VAL A 603 -3.91 -29.62 -12.16
CA VAL A 603 -3.48 -30.79 -12.94
C VAL A 603 -3.54 -32.06 -12.09
N ALA A 604 -3.10 -32.02 -10.83
CA ALA A 604 -3.16 -33.19 -9.95
C ALA A 604 -4.61 -33.55 -9.62
N GLU A 605 -5.46 -32.61 -9.23
CA GLU A 605 -6.85 -32.83 -8.88
C GLU A 605 -7.67 -33.38 -10.07
N ILE A 606 -7.45 -32.87 -11.31
CA ILE A 606 -8.05 -33.43 -12.53
C ILE A 606 -7.56 -34.87 -12.77
N SER A 607 -6.24 -35.11 -12.68
CA SER A 607 -5.64 -36.39 -12.96
C SER A 607 -6.12 -37.50 -11.99
N MET A 608 -6.49 -37.12 -10.80
CA MET A 608 -7.01 -38.03 -9.76
C MET A 608 -8.56 -38.10 -9.75
N GLY A 609 -9.24 -37.37 -10.63
CA GLY A 609 -10.70 -37.41 -10.75
C GLY A 609 -11.45 -36.63 -9.66
N HIS A 610 -10.75 -35.71 -8.94
CA HIS A 610 -11.33 -34.93 -7.85
C HIS A 610 -11.79 -33.54 -8.27
N ARG A 611 -11.52 -33.11 -9.50
CA ARG A 611 -11.95 -31.84 -10.07
C ARG A 611 -12.28 -31.99 -11.55
N ASP A 612 -13.39 -31.42 -12.00
CA ASP A 612 -13.74 -31.35 -13.41
C ASP A 612 -12.92 -30.29 -14.12
N VAL A 613 -12.77 -30.40 -15.44
CA VAL A 613 -12.00 -29.47 -16.27
C VAL A 613 -12.58 -28.05 -16.21
N ASP A 614 -13.91 -27.93 -16.20
CA ASP A 614 -14.59 -26.63 -16.14
C ASP A 614 -14.35 -25.94 -14.78
N ASP A 615 -14.44 -26.70 -13.69
CA ASP A 615 -14.15 -26.20 -12.34
C ASP A 615 -12.66 -25.82 -12.19
N ALA A 616 -11.76 -26.61 -12.78
CA ALA A 616 -10.34 -26.30 -12.82
C ALA A 616 -10.04 -25.01 -13.61
N LEU A 617 -10.71 -24.80 -14.72
CA LEU A 617 -10.59 -23.58 -15.52
C LEU A 617 -11.07 -22.36 -14.71
N MET A 618 -12.20 -22.47 -14.00
CA MET A 618 -12.71 -21.39 -13.14
C MET A 618 -11.76 -21.09 -11.97
N PHE A 619 -11.20 -22.12 -11.34
CA PHE A 619 -10.20 -21.99 -10.29
C PHE A 619 -8.94 -21.25 -10.79
N LEU A 620 -8.44 -21.61 -11.97
CA LEU A 620 -7.27 -20.96 -12.57
C LEU A 620 -7.57 -19.50 -13.01
N LEU A 621 -8.76 -19.26 -13.56
CA LEU A 621 -9.19 -17.91 -13.91
C LEU A 621 -9.35 -17.03 -12.66
N SER A 622 -9.98 -17.53 -11.60
CA SER A 622 -10.09 -16.86 -10.31
C SER A 622 -8.72 -16.50 -9.74
N SER A 623 -7.80 -17.47 -9.74
CA SER A 623 -6.42 -17.29 -9.30
C SER A 623 -5.69 -16.21 -10.12
N ALA A 624 -5.80 -16.26 -11.45
CA ALA A 624 -5.17 -15.29 -12.34
C ALA A 624 -5.76 -13.88 -12.15
N PHE A 625 -7.08 -13.76 -12.15
CA PHE A 625 -7.73 -12.48 -11.90
C PHE A 625 -7.43 -11.94 -10.50
N GLY A 626 -7.49 -12.77 -9.46
CA GLY A 626 -7.16 -12.39 -8.09
C GLY A 626 -5.71 -11.93 -7.92
N SER A 627 -4.80 -12.43 -8.77
CA SER A 627 -3.37 -12.10 -8.72
C SER A 627 -2.99 -10.90 -9.59
N PHE A 628 -3.59 -10.76 -10.78
CA PHE A 628 -3.16 -9.77 -11.77
C PHE A 628 -4.12 -8.59 -11.93
N SER A 629 -5.36 -8.73 -11.49
CA SER A 629 -6.32 -7.63 -11.57
C SER A 629 -6.13 -6.64 -10.43
N PRO A 630 -6.06 -5.33 -10.73
CA PRO A 630 -6.08 -4.29 -9.72
C PRO A 630 -7.47 -4.13 -9.07
N ILE A 631 -8.46 -4.85 -9.58
CA ILE A 631 -9.85 -4.86 -9.13
C ILE A 631 -10.11 -6.21 -8.46
N SER A 632 -10.50 -6.19 -7.19
CA SER A 632 -10.83 -7.44 -6.47
C SER A 632 -12.14 -8.00 -7.02
N PHE A 633 -12.08 -9.15 -7.68
CA PHE A 633 -13.25 -9.89 -8.12
C PHE A 633 -13.78 -10.74 -6.97
N GLY A 634 -15.12 -10.70 -6.75
CA GLY A 634 -15.77 -11.57 -5.79
C GLY A 634 -15.76 -13.02 -6.23
N GLN A 635 -15.89 -13.95 -5.30
CA GLN A 635 -16.17 -15.32 -5.65
C GLN A 635 -17.58 -15.40 -6.28
N SER A 636 -17.65 -15.82 -7.52
CA SER A 636 -18.90 -16.05 -8.25
C SER A 636 -18.69 -17.23 -9.18
N LYS A 637 -19.76 -17.96 -9.44
CA LYS A 637 -19.75 -19.11 -10.36
C LYS A 637 -19.67 -18.71 -11.83
N ASP A 638 -19.86 -17.41 -12.13
CA ASP A 638 -19.79 -16.89 -13.47
C ASP A 638 -18.93 -15.63 -13.57
N VAL A 639 -18.39 -15.40 -14.77
CA VAL A 639 -17.51 -14.27 -15.06
C VAL A 639 -18.25 -12.93 -14.91
N TYR A 640 -19.55 -12.92 -15.19
CA TYR A 640 -20.36 -11.69 -15.11
C TYR A 640 -20.53 -11.21 -13.66
N GLY A 641 -20.89 -12.13 -12.75
CA GLY A 641 -20.98 -11.83 -11.31
C GLY A 641 -19.63 -11.46 -10.69
N MET A 642 -18.54 -12.06 -11.17
CA MET A 642 -17.18 -11.65 -10.77
C MET A 642 -16.87 -10.20 -11.16
N LEU A 643 -17.23 -9.81 -12.39
CA LEU A 643 -17.01 -8.44 -12.90
C LEU A 643 -17.87 -7.41 -12.16
N GLU A 644 -19.16 -7.71 -11.94
CA GLU A 644 -20.07 -6.82 -11.23
C GLU A 644 -19.58 -6.50 -9.81
N LYS A 645 -19.23 -7.53 -9.03
CA LYS A 645 -18.70 -7.37 -7.68
C LYS A 645 -17.32 -6.66 -7.69
N GLY A 646 -16.55 -6.81 -8.75
CA GLY A 646 -15.23 -6.22 -8.91
C GLY A 646 -15.24 -4.74 -9.21
N LEU A 647 -16.16 -4.26 -10.06
CA LEU A 647 -16.19 -2.88 -10.55
C LEU A 647 -16.62 -1.85 -9.49
N ALA A 648 -17.23 -2.28 -8.39
CA ALA A 648 -17.61 -1.38 -7.31
C ALA A 648 -16.39 -0.73 -6.63
N PRO A 649 -16.37 0.60 -6.42
CA PRO A 649 -15.36 1.27 -5.62
C PRO A 649 -15.23 0.63 -4.24
N THR A 650 -14.02 0.42 -3.75
CA THR A 650 -13.81 -0.33 -2.49
C THR A 650 -14.55 0.29 -1.30
N VAL A 651 -14.61 1.62 -1.21
CA VAL A 651 -15.35 2.31 -0.15
C VAL A 651 -16.87 2.11 -0.29
N ALA A 652 -17.39 1.93 -1.50
CA ALA A 652 -18.80 1.72 -1.75
C ALA A 652 -19.24 0.25 -1.61
N LYS A 653 -18.31 -0.71 -1.72
CA LYS A 653 -18.61 -2.15 -1.63
C LYS A 653 -19.52 -2.53 -0.45
N PRO A 654 -19.20 -2.16 0.81
CA PRO A 654 -20.01 -2.64 1.93
C PRO A 654 -21.45 -2.10 1.90
N PHE A 655 -21.67 -0.91 1.31
CA PHE A 655 -23.03 -0.37 1.14
C PHE A 655 -23.81 -1.14 0.07
N ILE A 656 -23.14 -1.53 -1.03
CA ILE A 656 -23.73 -2.35 -2.09
C ILE A 656 -24.05 -3.75 -1.56
N GLU A 657 -23.13 -4.35 -0.79
CA GLU A 657 -23.32 -5.66 -0.15
C GLU A 657 -24.47 -5.66 0.87
N VAL A 658 -24.59 -4.60 1.66
CA VAL A 658 -25.74 -4.38 2.56
C VAL A 658 -27.03 -4.22 1.77
N ALA A 659 -27.03 -3.42 0.68
CA ALA A 659 -28.22 -3.20 -0.16
C ALA A 659 -28.70 -4.49 -0.83
N ASN A 660 -27.76 -5.30 -1.33
CA ASN A 660 -28.06 -6.58 -1.95
C ASN A 660 -28.29 -7.70 -0.93
N ASN A 661 -27.98 -7.46 0.34
CA ASN A 661 -27.96 -8.47 1.41
C ASN A 661 -27.08 -9.69 1.07
N GLU A 662 -25.94 -9.42 0.43
CA GLU A 662 -25.00 -10.46 0.01
C GLU A 662 -23.55 -9.99 0.18
N THR A 663 -22.76 -10.75 0.95
CA THR A 663 -21.34 -10.47 1.15
C THR A 663 -20.53 -10.80 -0.12
N PHE A 664 -19.26 -10.36 -0.14
CA PHE A 664 -18.29 -10.74 -1.16
C PHE A 664 -18.25 -12.27 -1.41
N PHE A 665 -18.45 -13.08 -0.36
CA PHE A 665 -18.44 -14.54 -0.41
C PHE A 665 -19.82 -15.17 -0.69
N GLY A 666 -20.84 -14.37 -1.01
CA GLY A 666 -22.18 -14.86 -1.32
C GLY A 666 -23.06 -15.15 -0.10
N SER A 667 -22.59 -14.94 1.12
CA SER A 667 -23.40 -15.13 2.34
C SER A 667 -24.26 -13.92 2.66
N GLN A 668 -25.39 -14.12 3.37
CA GLN A 668 -26.27 -13.02 3.77
C GLN A 668 -25.60 -12.10 4.79
N VAL A 669 -25.78 -10.80 4.61
CA VAL A 669 -25.32 -9.76 5.54
C VAL A 669 -26.23 -9.70 6.77
N TYR A 670 -27.55 -9.71 6.59
CA TYR A 670 -28.55 -9.60 7.64
C TYR A 670 -29.74 -10.52 7.40
N ALA A 671 -30.44 -10.88 8.47
CA ALA A 671 -31.64 -11.70 8.39
C ALA A 671 -32.81 -10.91 7.76
N LYS A 672 -33.47 -11.49 6.75
CA LYS A 672 -34.74 -10.97 6.20
C LYS A 672 -35.92 -11.59 6.91
N GLN A 673 -36.98 -10.80 7.07
CA GLN A 673 -38.27 -11.30 7.54
C GLN A 673 -38.84 -12.28 6.52
N PHE A 674 -39.30 -13.46 6.97
CA PHE A 674 -39.97 -14.39 6.09
C PHE A 674 -41.38 -13.92 5.74
N PRO A 675 -41.84 -14.10 4.51
CA PRO A 675 -43.23 -13.84 4.14
C PRO A 675 -44.18 -14.62 5.06
N GLY A 676 -45.14 -13.94 5.70
CA GLY A 676 -46.11 -14.56 6.62
C GLY A 676 -45.63 -14.68 8.07
N ALA A 677 -44.46 -14.21 8.42
CA ALA A 677 -44.05 -14.04 9.82
C ALA A 677 -44.71 -12.82 10.47
N THR A 678 -44.94 -12.87 11.78
CA THR A 678 -45.41 -11.68 12.52
C THR A 678 -44.39 -10.55 12.33
N PRO A 679 -44.81 -9.37 11.86
CA PRO A 679 -43.91 -8.22 11.67
C PRO A 679 -43.19 -7.87 12.98
N LYS A 680 -41.85 -7.75 12.89
CA LYS A 680 -41.00 -7.28 13.97
C LYS A 680 -40.17 -6.09 13.47
N PRO A 681 -39.85 -5.13 14.30
CA PRO A 681 -38.91 -4.08 13.95
C PRO A 681 -37.56 -4.67 13.48
N GLU A 682 -36.91 -4.03 12.50
CA GLU A 682 -35.60 -4.48 12.00
C GLU A 682 -34.54 -4.50 13.11
N SER A 683 -34.60 -3.59 14.05
CA SER A 683 -33.73 -3.51 15.24
C SER A 683 -33.79 -4.74 16.13
N GLN A 684 -34.92 -5.46 16.13
CA GLN A 684 -35.11 -6.74 16.86
C GLN A 684 -34.62 -7.98 16.10
N MET A 685 -34.09 -7.81 14.89
CA MET A 685 -33.64 -8.92 14.04
C MET A 685 -32.12 -8.91 13.91
N SER A 686 -31.43 -9.70 14.70
CA SER A 686 -29.99 -9.90 14.57
C SER A 686 -29.64 -11.37 14.65
N PHE A 687 -28.59 -11.79 13.90
CA PHE A 687 -28.04 -13.14 13.98
C PHE A 687 -26.51 -13.15 14.22
N ARG A 688 -25.81 -12.02 13.99
CA ARG A 688 -24.35 -11.95 14.16
C ARG A 688 -23.84 -10.74 14.89
N SER A 689 -24.59 -9.65 15.00
CA SER A 689 -24.12 -8.45 15.69
C SER A 689 -23.99 -8.68 17.20
N PRO A 690 -22.98 -8.08 17.86
CA PRO A 690 -22.81 -8.18 19.29
C PRO A 690 -23.94 -7.44 20.05
N ARG A 691 -24.18 -7.85 21.29
CA ARG A 691 -25.31 -7.38 22.10
C ARG A 691 -25.34 -5.85 22.25
N TRP A 692 -24.20 -5.21 22.48
CA TRP A 692 -24.12 -3.75 22.58
C TRP A 692 -24.57 -3.03 21.30
N MET A 693 -24.35 -3.64 20.12
CA MET A 693 -24.80 -3.09 18.85
C MET A 693 -26.32 -3.27 18.71
N GLN A 694 -26.87 -4.39 19.16
CA GLN A 694 -28.30 -4.63 19.17
C GLN A 694 -28.99 -3.60 20.10
N GLU A 695 -28.52 -3.44 21.33
CA GLU A 695 -29.01 -2.44 22.29
C GLU A 695 -28.94 -1.01 21.72
N LEU A 696 -27.88 -0.67 20.97
CA LEU A 696 -27.75 0.63 20.32
C LEU A 696 -28.87 0.86 19.28
N PHE A 697 -29.13 -0.15 18.42
CA PHE A 697 -30.14 -0.02 17.36
C PHE A 697 -31.56 -0.11 17.92
N GLU A 698 -31.81 -0.86 18.99
CA GLU A 698 -33.05 -0.84 19.76
C GLU A 698 -33.30 0.54 20.37
N PHE A 699 -32.30 1.14 20.99
CA PHE A 699 -32.36 2.50 21.52
C PHE A 699 -32.67 3.54 20.43
N LEU A 700 -32.03 3.42 19.25
CA LEU A 700 -32.31 4.31 18.10
C LEU A 700 -33.75 4.16 17.60
N ASN A 701 -34.26 2.94 17.53
CA ASN A 701 -35.65 2.67 17.19
C ASN A 701 -36.61 3.33 18.18
N GLU A 702 -36.42 3.10 19.48
CA GLU A 702 -37.25 3.65 20.54
C GLU A 702 -37.20 5.18 20.57
N THR A 703 -36.02 5.78 20.49
CA THR A 703 -35.86 7.25 20.53
C THR A 703 -36.54 7.94 19.35
N THR A 704 -36.75 7.21 18.23
CA THR A 704 -37.40 7.75 17.04
C THR A 704 -38.88 7.33 16.90
N GLY A 705 -39.50 6.94 17.98
CA GLY A 705 -40.94 6.64 18.08
C GLY A 705 -41.33 5.19 17.85
N GLY A 706 -40.35 4.28 17.83
CA GLY A 706 -40.59 2.85 17.78
C GLY A 706 -40.74 2.19 19.15
N SER A 707 -40.90 0.87 19.14
CA SER A 707 -40.96 0.00 20.32
C SER A 707 -40.48 -1.41 19.98
N GLU A 708 -40.54 -2.33 20.91
CA GLU A 708 -40.31 -3.77 20.64
C GLU A 708 -41.24 -4.34 19.55
N TYR A 709 -42.38 -3.70 19.27
CA TYR A 709 -43.41 -4.21 18.36
C TYR A 709 -43.69 -3.30 17.16
N SER A 710 -43.15 -2.10 17.16
CA SER A 710 -43.39 -1.10 16.12
C SER A 710 -42.07 -0.44 15.66
N SER A 711 -41.93 -0.23 14.36
CA SER A 711 -40.76 0.44 13.78
C SER A 711 -40.85 1.95 13.97
N GLY A 712 -39.78 2.55 14.49
CA GLY A 712 -39.57 4.00 14.52
C GLY A 712 -38.94 4.49 13.21
N TRP A 713 -38.61 5.78 13.15
CA TRP A 713 -38.01 6.37 11.95
C TRP A 713 -36.59 5.86 11.64
N LEU A 714 -35.81 5.51 12.66
CA LEU A 714 -34.45 4.94 12.56
C LEU A 714 -34.44 3.44 12.87
N ASP A 715 -35.53 2.72 12.55
CA ASP A 715 -35.53 1.26 12.67
C ASP A 715 -34.63 0.62 11.61
N THR A 716 -33.55 0.04 12.04
CA THR A 716 -32.55 -0.59 11.14
C THR A 716 -31.99 -1.87 11.77
N ASN A 717 -31.75 -2.89 10.95
CA ASN A 717 -31.20 -4.15 11.41
C ASN A 717 -29.76 -3.96 11.94
N PRO A 718 -29.46 -4.38 13.19
CA PRO A 718 -28.16 -4.26 13.81
C PRO A 718 -27.02 -4.91 13.02
N ASP A 719 -27.29 -6.00 12.28
CA ASP A 719 -26.29 -6.69 11.46
C ASP A 719 -25.80 -5.84 10.30
N LYS A 720 -26.64 -4.93 9.74
CA LYS A 720 -26.23 -3.94 8.73
C LYS A 720 -25.17 -3.00 9.31
N GLY A 721 -25.45 -2.45 10.50
CA GLY A 721 -24.52 -1.57 11.22
C GLY A 721 -23.21 -2.28 11.59
N TRP A 722 -23.33 -3.52 12.10
CA TRP A 722 -22.18 -4.33 12.47
C TRP A 722 -21.30 -4.65 11.27
N TYR A 723 -21.89 -5.02 10.12
CA TYR A 723 -21.16 -5.30 8.89
C TYR A 723 -20.35 -4.09 8.39
N LEU A 724 -20.98 -2.91 8.36
CA LEU A 724 -20.30 -1.66 8.00
C LEU A 724 -19.17 -1.34 8.98
N PHE A 725 -19.42 -1.50 10.27
CA PHE A 725 -18.43 -1.25 11.32
C PHE A 725 -17.20 -2.18 11.18
N GLU A 726 -17.41 -3.49 11.02
CA GLU A 726 -16.33 -4.46 10.79
C GLU A 726 -15.54 -4.16 9.52
N TYR A 727 -16.24 -3.76 8.44
CA TYR A 727 -15.58 -3.43 7.18
C TYR A 727 -14.66 -2.22 7.32
N PHE A 728 -15.14 -1.13 7.94
CA PHE A 728 -14.36 0.10 8.10
C PHE A 728 -13.27 0.01 9.18
N LEU A 729 -13.43 -0.87 10.17
CA LEU A 729 -12.33 -1.21 11.08
C LEU A 729 -11.25 -2.08 10.41
N GLY A 730 -11.61 -2.81 9.37
CA GLY A 730 -10.69 -3.63 8.59
C GLY A 730 -9.99 -4.73 9.38
N GLY A 731 -8.73 -5.02 9.02
CA GLY A 731 -7.90 -6.04 9.67
C GLY A 731 -7.62 -5.74 11.13
N ALA A 732 -7.33 -4.49 11.47
CA ALA A 732 -7.08 -4.06 12.84
C ALA A 732 -8.28 -4.35 13.76
N GLY A 733 -9.49 -4.01 13.33
CA GLY A 733 -10.71 -4.29 14.11
C GLY A 733 -10.94 -5.78 14.29
N ARG A 734 -10.76 -6.58 13.24
CA ARG A 734 -10.87 -8.03 13.32
C ARG A 734 -9.84 -8.66 14.25
N PHE A 735 -8.61 -8.16 14.26
CA PHE A 735 -7.58 -8.62 15.20
C PHE A 735 -7.96 -8.33 16.64
N VAL A 736 -8.45 -7.13 16.96
CA VAL A 736 -8.88 -6.75 18.30
C VAL A 736 -10.08 -7.59 18.77
N THR A 737 -11.12 -7.77 17.95
CA THR A 737 -12.31 -8.56 18.29
C THR A 737 -11.97 -10.02 18.56
N ARG A 738 -11.13 -10.63 17.72
CA ARG A 738 -10.67 -12.02 17.89
C ARG A 738 -9.80 -12.21 19.12
N THR A 739 -8.86 -11.26 19.36
CA THR A 739 -8.04 -11.30 20.58
C THR A 739 -8.92 -11.18 21.84
N GLY A 740 -9.95 -10.33 21.82
CA GLY A 740 -10.94 -10.22 22.90
C GLY A 740 -11.73 -11.51 23.11
N GLU A 741 -12.10 -12.22 22.04
CA GLU A 741 -12.77 -13.53 22.14
C GLU A 741 -11.88 -14.60 22.77
N ILE A 742 -10.59 -14.65 22.40
CA ILE A 742 -9.62 -15.58 23.02
C ILE A 742 -9.46 -15.29 24.51
N VAL A 743 -9.26 -14.01 24.85
CA VAL A 743 -9.12 -13.61 26.26
C VAL A 743 -10.37 -14.02 27.03
N ARG A 744 -11.57 -13.84 26.46
CA ARG A 744 -12.82 -14.28 27.08
C ARG A 744 -12.90 -15.81 27.21
N LYS A 745 -12.53 -16.57 26.16
CA LYS A 745 -12.48 -18.04 26.21
C LYS A 745 -11.48 -18.52 27.25
N ALA A 746 -10.27 -17.98 27.26
CA ALA A 746 -9.22 -18.31 28.22
C ALA A 746 -9.63 -17.94 29.66
N SER A 747 -10.26 -16.80 29.86
CA SER A 747 -10.78 -16.36 31.15
C SER A 747 -11.89 -17.28 31.67
N ASN A 748 -12.82 -17.67 30.79
CA ASN A 748 -13.87 -18.62 31.14
C ASN A 748 -13.28 -19.99 31.51
N LYS A 749 -12.28 -20.48 30.78
CA LYS A 749 -11.57 -21.73 31.09
C LYS A 749 -10.86 -21.67 32.45
N ALA A 750 -10.22 -20.54 32.76
CA ALA A 750 -9.42 -20.38 33.98
C ALA A 750 -10.29 -20.14 35.26
N PHE A 751 -11.44 -19.48 35.15
CA PHE A 751 -12.21 -19.02 36.31
C PHE A 751 -13.56 -19.73 36.48
N VAL A 752 -14.08 -20.45 35.49
CA VAL A 752 -15.43 -21.03 35.49
C VAL A 752 -15.43 -22.56 35.37
N ASP A 753 -14.23 -23.16 35.27
CA ASP A 753 -14.00 -24.62 35.17
C ASP A 753 -14.81 -25.30 34.03
N ASN A 754 -14.89 -24.62 32.90
CA ASN A 754 -15.59 -25.13 31.73
C ASN A 754 -14.59 -25.66 30.70
N GLU A 755 -14.88 -26.84 30.15
CA GLU A 755 -14.17 -27.44 29.01
C GLU A 755 -14.40 -26.58 27.74
N VAL A 756 -13.79 -25.42 27.68
CA VAL A 756 -13.69 -24.63 26.44
C VAL A 756 -12.38 -25.01 25.78
N ASP A 757 -12.43 -25.78 24.71
CA ASP A 757 -11.26 -26.10 23.92
C ASP A 757 -10.79 -24.83 23.22
N LEU A 758 -9.55 -24.42 23.53
CA LEU A 758 -8.81 -23.40 22.79
C LEU A 758 -8.15 -24.13 21.62
N GLU A 759 -8.69 -23.93 20.44
CA GLU A 759 -8.13 -24.46 19.20
C GLU A 759 -6.99 -23.53 18.70
N PHE A 760 -6.02 -24.09 17.98
CA PHE A 760 -4.95 -23.31 17.33
C PHE A 760 -5.51 -22.26 16.36
N ASN A 761 -6.65 -22.55 15.73
CA ASN A 761 -7.37 -21.63 14.85
C ASN A 761 -8.00 -20.44 15.56
N ASP A 762 -8.18 -20.48 16.88
CA ASP A 762 -8.66 -19.33 17.65
C ASP A 762 -7.61 -18.22 17.70
N ALA A 763 -6.31 -18.55 17.69
CA ALA A 763 -5.25 -17.57 17.76
C ALA A 763 -5.12 -16.79 16.42
N PRO A 764 -5.28 -15.44 16.43
CA PRO A 764 -5.32 -14.62 15.21
C PRO A 764 -4.12 -14.83 14.28
N ILE A 765 -2.95 -15.00 14.85
CA ILE A 765 -1.70 -15.21 14.11
C ILE A 765 -1.56 -16.64 13.60
N LEU A 766 -1.85 -17.65 14.45
CA LEU A 766 -1.67 -19.07 14.12
C LEU A 766 -2.61 -19.52 13.01
N ARG A 767 -3.83 -19.00 12.96
CA ARG A 767 -4.80 -19.26 11.87
C ARG A 767 -4.31 -18.87 10.47
N LYS A 768 -3.27 -18.04 10.34
CA LYS A 768 -2.68 -17.69 9.04
C LYS A 768 -1.75 -18.76 8.50
N VAL A 769 -1.24 -19.62 9.36
CA VAL A 769 -0.31 -20.70 9.02
C VAL A 769 -0.87 -22.08 9.28
N TYR A 770 -1.94 -22.20 10.06
CA TYR A 770 -2.62 -23.44 10.39
C TYR A 770 -4.08 -23.40 9.96
N GLY A 771 -4.60 -24.47 9.43
CA GLY A 771 -6.00 -24.65 9.05
C GLY A 771 -6.52 -26.01 9.48
N GLU A 772 -7.81 -26.05 9.72
CA GLU A 772 -8.59 -27.27 9.88
C GLU A 772 -9.68 -27.26 8.81
N THR A 773 -10.01 -28.41 8.24
CA THR A 773 -11.05 -28.50 7.21
C THR A 773 -12.37 -27.97 7.73
N SER A 774 -12.96 -27.06 6.98
CA SER A 774 -14.13 -26.30 7.40
C SER A 774 -15.34 -27.20 7.64
N ARG A 775 -15.90 -27.15 8.84
CA ARG A 775 -17.24 -27.73 9.13
C ARG A 775 -18.35 -27.07 8.31
N TYR A 776 -18.07 -25.92 7.68
CA TYR A 776 -19.04 -25.16 6.90
C TYR A 776 -19.12 -25.60 5.43
N TYR A 777 -18.21 -26.43 4.95
CA TYR A 777 -18.24 -26.95 3.58
C TYR A 777 -19.57 -27.60 3.21
N ASP A 778 -20.05 -28.47 4.09
CA ASP A 778 -21.33 -29.16 3.87
C ASP A 778 -22.52 -28.19 3.80
N PHE A 779 -22.46 -27.12 4.57
CA PHE A 779 -23.47 -26.04 4.55
C PHE A 779 -23.43 -25.23 3.25
N ASP A 780 -22.24 -24.85 2.79
CA ASP A 780 -22.06 -24.10 1.53
C ASP A 780 -22.50 -24.95 0.33
N LYS A 781 -22.12 -26.22 0.33
CA LYS A 781 -22.56 -27.20 -0.69
C LYS A 781 -24.09 -27.40 -0.68
N PHE A 782 -24.70 -27.51 0.50
CA PHE A 782 -26.13 -27.56 0.66
C PHE A 782 -26.87 -26.34 0.12
N GLU A 783 -26.34 -25.17 0.41
CA GLU A 783 -26.93 -23.90 -0.09
C GLU A 783 -26.86 -23.86 -1.61
N GLN A 784 -25.73 -24.21 -2.19
CA GLN A 784 -25.57 -24.30 -3.65
C GLN A 784 -26.53 -25.30 -4.28
N ASN A 785 -26.53 -26.53 -3.79
CA ASN A 785 -27.40 -27.59 -4.28
C ASN A 785 -28.90 -27.26 -4.12
N SER A 786 -29.25 -26.63 -3.00
CA SER A 786 -30.64 -26.20 -2.74
C SER A 786 -31.08 -25.12 -3.72
N ASN A 787 -30.19 -24.14 -4.02
CA ASN A 787 -30.46 -23.09 -4.98
C ASN A 787 -30.60 -23.64 -6.39
N GLU A 788 -29.74 -24.56 -6.81
CA GLU A 788 -29.83 -25.25 -8.11
C GLU A 788 -31.14 -26.05 -8.22
N VAL A 789 -31.50 -26.83 -7.20
CA VAL A 789 -32.78 -27.56 -7.17
C VAL A 789 -33.98 -26.63 -7.31
N ASN A 790 -33.96 -25.50 -6.60
CA ASN A 790 -35.04 -24.51 -6.67
C ASN A 790 -35.14 -23.87 -8.05
N GLN A 791 -33.98 -23.51 -8.65
CA GLN A 791 -33.93 -22.93 -9.98
C GLN A 791 -34.41 -23.89 -11.07
N LEU A 792 -33.86 -25.09 -11.08
CA LEU A 792 -34.24 -26.14 -12.06
C LEU A 792 -35.70 -26.56 -11.93
N TYR A 793 -36.20 -26.63 -10.69
CA TYR A 793 -37.62 -26.93 -10.47
C TYR A 793 -38.52 -25.80 -11.01
N LYS A 794 -38.15 -24.55 -10.81
CA LYS A 794 -38.86 -23.41 -11.35
C LYS A 794 -38.81 -23.34 -12.89
N GLU A 795 -37.66 -23.71 -13.46
CA GLU A 795 -37.51 -23.87 -14.91
C GLU A 795 -38.42 -24.99 -15.42
N PHE A 796 -38.43 -26.15 -14.74
CA PHE A 796 -39.34 -27.27 -15.07
C PHE A 796 -40.82 -26.85 -15.05
N GLU A 797 -41.27 -26.09 -14.06
CA GLU A 797 -42.66 -25.57 -13.99
C GLU A 797 -42.99 -24.62 -15.15
N ASN A 798 -42.00 -23.82 -15.58
CA ASN A 798 -42.24 -22.79 -16.62
C ASN A 798 -42.06 -23.33 -18.06
N THR A 799 -41.15 -24.26 -18.31
CA THR A 799 -40.73 -24.67 -19.66
C THR A 799 -41.06 -26.11 -19.98
N GLY A 800 -41.53 -26.92 -18.98
CA GLY A 800 -41.78 -28.35 -19.12
C GLY A 800 -40.52 -29.19 -18.90
N TYR A 801 -40.73 -30.54 -18.87
CA TYR A 801 -39.67 -31.50 -18.51
C TYR A 801 -38.65 -31.72 -19.62
N ASN A 802 -37.36 -31.46 -19.32
CA ASN A 802 -36.25 -31.85 -20.16
C ASN A 802 -35.48 -32.99 -19.45
N LYS A 803 -35.32 -34.15 -20.09
CA LYS A 803 -34.78 -35.36 -19.49
C LYS A 803 -33.34 -35.21 -18.99
N ASP A 804 -32.53 -34.51 -19.75
CA ASP A 804 -31.10 -34.36 -19.41
C ASP A 804 -30.87 -33.28 -18.35
N ARG A 805 -31.65 -32.20 -18.42
CA ARG A 805 -31.51 -31.03 -17.53
C ARG A 805 -32.25 -31.17 -16.21
N HIS A 806 -33.44 -31.81 -16.23
CA HIS A 806 -34.31 -31.98 -15.05
C HIS A 806 -34.24 -33.35 -14.41
N LYS A 807 -33.20 -34.16 -14.69
CA LYS A 807 -33.01 -35.48 -14.11
C LYS A 807 -33.01 -35.40 -12.59
N GLY A 808 -33.90 -36.18 -11.96
CA GLY A 808 -34.01 -36.31 -10.49
C GLY A 808 -34.59 -35.09 -9.78
N ILE A 809 -35.04 -34.02 -10.49
CA ILE A 809 -35.47 -32.77 -9.86
C ILE A 809 -36.68 -32.88 -8.93
N ASN A 810 -37.69 -33.67 -9.29
CA ASN A 810 -38.90 -33.85 -8.48
C ASN A 810 -38.62 -34.53 -7.13
N PRO A 811 -37.92 -35.69 -7.09
CA PRO A 811 -37.54 -36.31 -5.81
C PRO A 811 -36.58 -35.42 -5.01
N LEU A 812 -35.69 -34.67 -5.64
CA LEU A 812 -34.79 -33.70 -4.96
C LEU A 812 -35.58 -32.55 -4.34
N LYS A 813 -36.54 -31.96 -5.05
CA LYS A 813 -37.39 -30.90 -4.52
C LYS A 813 -38.18 -31.36 -3.29
N GLN A 814 -38.77 -32.59 -3.34
CA GLN A 814 -39.47 -33.16 -2.21
C GLN A 814 -38.54 -33.42 -1.03
N HIS A 815 -37.33 -33.92 -1.32
CA HIS A 815 -36.31 -34.14 -0.29
C HIS A 815 -35.86 -32.85 0.34
N LEU A 816 -35.57 -31.79 -0.46
CA LEU A 816 -35.24 -30.46 0.02
C LEU A 816 -36.33 -29.91 0.96
N LYS A 817 -37.60 -30.07 0.61
CA LYS A 817 -38.70 -29.65 1.47
C LYS A 817 -38.66 -30.34 2.84
N ASN A 818 -38.39 -31.65 2.87
CA ASN A 818 -38.26 -32.41 4.09
C ASN A 818 -37.03 -32.05 4.92
N THR A 819 -35.91 -31.86 4.24
CA THR A 819 -34.64 -31.36 4.85
C THR A 819 -34.87 -30.02 5.51
N ASN A 820 -35.43 -29.04 4.82
CA ASN A 820 -35.73 -27.71 5.36
C ASN A 820 -36.69 -27.78 6.57
N LYS A 821 -37.65 -28.69 6.60
CA LYS A 821 -38.52 -28.94 7.77
C LYS A 821 -37.71 -29.42 8.98
N LYS A 822 -36.80 -30.37 8.79
CA LYS A 822 -35.90 -30.90 9.84
C LYS A 822 -34.96 -29.80 10.37
N LEU A 823 -34.36 -29.04 9.45
CA LEU A 823 -33.47 -27.89 9.79
C LEU A 823 -34.19 -26.82 10.59
N LYS A 824 -35.45 -26.52 10.23
CA LYS A 824 -36.29 -25.58 10.98
C LYS A 824 -36.52 -26.03 12.42
N ALA A 825 -36.78 -27.32 12.63
CA ALA A 825 -36.98 -27.92 13.97
C ALA A 825 -35.66 -27.83 14.79
N LEU A 826 -34.51 -28.14 14.17
CA LEU A 826 -33.21 -28.02 14.85
C LEU A 826 -32.85 -26.58 15.21
N ARG A 827 -33.16 -25.61 14.34
CA ARG A 827 -32.97 -24.19 14.65
C ARG A 827 -33.83 -23.69 15.81
N ALA A 828 -35.05 -24.26 15.98
CA ALA A 828 -35.88 -24.01 17.17
C ALA A 828 -35.24 -24.63 18.43
N ALA A 829 -34.83 -25.89 18.37
CA ALA A 829 -34.12 -26.52 19.49
C ALA A 829 -32.82 -25.82 19.88
N ARG A 830 -32.07 -25.25 18.92
CA ARG A 830 -30.88 -24.42 19.19
C ARG A 830 -31.22 -23.13 19.91
N ARG A 831 -32.37 -22.50 19.62
CA ARG A 831 -32.84 -21.30 20.35
C ARG A 831 -33.17 -21.64 21.81
N GLU A 832 -33.83 -22.77 22.05
CA GLU A 832 -34.11 -23.28 23.40
C GLU A 832 -32.82 -23.62 24.14
N ALA A 833 -31.87 -24.30 23.47
CA ALA A 833 -30.58 -24.64 24.05
C ALA A 833 -29.76 -23.41 24.47
N ARG A 834 -29.87 -22.30 23.75
CA ARG A 834 -29.21 -21.04 24.10
C ARG A 834 -29.71 -20.40 25.40
N GLN A 835 -30.91 -20.78 25.88
CA GLN A 835 -31.51 -20.32 27.13
C GLN A 835 -31.08 -21.12 28.36
N ILE A 836 -30.36 -22.25 28.16
CA ILE A 836 -29.81 -23.04 29.26
C ILE A 836 -28.79 -22.18 30.03
N GLU A 837 -28.99 -21.98 31.31
CA GLU A 837 -28.14 -21.15 32.18
C GLU A 837 -26.75 -21.77 32.36
N ASN A 838 -26.69 -23.08 32.53
CA ASN A 838 -25.43 -23.80 32.68
C ASN A 838 -24.66 -23.76 31.36
N TYR A 839 -23.49 -23.17 31.37
CA TYR A 839 -22.66 -22.97 30.17
C TYR A 839 -22.16 -24.28 29.55
N ALA A 840 -21.69 -25.23 30.37
CA ALA A 840 -21.18 -26.52 29.92
C ALA A 840 -22.29 -27.34 29.24
N GLU A 841 -23.45 -27.46 29.91
CA GLU A 841 -24.62 -28.18 29.36
C GLU A 841 -25.12 -27.48 28.08
N ARG A 842 -25.18 -26.16 28.06
CA ARG A 842 -25.53 -25.37 26.88
C ARG A 842 -24.59 -25.67 25.70
N THR A 843 -23.27 -25.69 25.97
CA THR A 843 -22.25 -25.89 24.93
C THR A 843 -22.34 -27.28 24.33
N VAL A 844 -22.41 -28.31 25.15
CA VAL A 844 -22.61 -29.72 24.73
C VAL A 844 -23.90 -29.83 23.89
N ARG A 845 -24.98 -29.25 24.39
CA ARG A 845 -26.28 -29.34 23.69
C ARG A 845 -26.27 -28.63 22.36
N LEU A 846 -25.59 -27.48 22.26
CA LEU A 846 -25.43 -26.76 20.99
C LEU A 846 -24.54 -27.51 20.00
N GLN A 847 -23.48 -28.17 20.46
CA GLN A 847 -22.62 -29.02 19.61
C GLN A 847 -23.40 -30.23 19.06
N GLU A 848 -24.14 -30.95 19.90
CA GLU A 848 -24.99 -32.05 19.44
C GLU A 848 -26.01 -31.60 18.37
N LEU A 849 -26.61 -30.43 18.55
CA LEU A 849 -27.60 -29.93 17.59
C LEU A 849 -26.93 -29.46 16.30
N MET A 850 -25.73 -28.95 16.37
CA MET A 850 -24.95 -28.58 15.18
C MET A 850 -24.53 -29.81 14.38
N GLU A 851 -24.10 -30.88 15.05
CA GLU A 851 -23.75 -32.14 14.39
C GLU A 851 -24.97 -32.78 13.73
N LYS A 852 -26.12 -32.80 14.40
CA LYS A 852 -27.38 -33.24 13.79
C LYS A 852 -27.78 -32.39 12.58
N GLU A 853 -27.57 -31.10 12.61
CA GLU A 853 -27.82 -30.21 11.48
C GLU A 853 -26.91 -30.56 10.30
N ARG A 854 -25.63 -30.83 10.56
CA ARG A 854 -24.65 -31.26 9.56
C ARG A 854 -25.05 -32.57 8.90
N LEU A 855 -25.35 -33.60 9.69
CA LEU A 855 -25.76 -34.90 9.14
C LEU A 855 -27.00 -34.83 8.24
N ILE A 856 -27.99 -33.99 8.57
CA ILE A 856 -29.16 -33.78 7.73
C ILE A 856 -28.79 -33.07 6.41
N ILE A 857 -27.85 -32.18 6.44
CA ILE A 857 -27.35 -31.47 5.27
C ILE A 857 -26.56 -32.41 4.36
N MET A 858 -25.71 -33.23 4.95
CA MET A 858 -24.94 -34.26 4.23
C MET A 858 -25.85 -35.25 3.52
N ASP A 859 -26.88 -35.78 4.19
CA ASP A 859 -27.87 -36.68 3.58
C ASP A 859 -28.54 -36.05 2.34
N PHE A 860 -28.80 -34.75 2.38
CA PHE A 860 -29.31 -34.03 1.22
C PHE A 860 -28.29 -33.91 0.10
N ASN A 861 -27.06 -33.54 0.41
CA ASN A 861 -25.96 -33.36 -0.57
C ASN A 861 -25.63 -34.68 -1.28
N GLN A 862 -25.51 -35.80 -0.54
CA GLN A 862 -25.34 -37.15 -1.12
C GLN A 862 -26.48 -37.52 -2.07
N LYS A 863 -27.71 -37.30 -1.65
CA LYS A 863 -28.88 -37.61 -2.49
C LYS A 863 -28.92 -36.75 -3.75
N TYR A 864 -28.50 -35.48 -3.63
CA TYR A 864 -28.34 -34.62 -4.75
C TYR A 864 -27.35 -35.17 -5.77
N GLU A 865 -26.14 -35.51 -5.34
CA GLU A 865 -25.09 -36.07 -6.21
C GLU A 865 -25.53 -37.38 -6.88
N ARG A 866 -26.10 -38.31 -6.11
CA ARG A 866 -26.58 -39.58 -6.66
C ARG A 866 -27.66 -39.38 -7.73
N LEU A 867 -28.61 -38.48 -7.54
CA LEU A 867 -29.71 -38.27 -8.47
C LEU A 867 -29.34 -37.38 -9.66
N ARG A 868 -28.35 -36.49 -9.50
CA ARG A 868 -27.82 -35.68 -10.57
C ARG A 868 -26.73 -36.39 -11.39
N GLY A 869 -26.12 -37.47 -10.85
CA GLY A 869 -25.08 -38.24 -11.50
C GLY A 869 -23.74 -37.54 -11.53
N ARG A 870 -23.49 -36.73 -10.49
CA ARG A 870 -22.19 -36.08 -10.23
C ARG A 870 -21.46 -36.85 -9.16
#